data_f9c5d42ea041d8deb63f61819d42fb85
#
_entry.id   f9c5d42ea041d8deb63f61819d42fb85
#
_cell.length_a   1.000
_cell.length_b   1.000
_cell.length_c   1.000
_cell.angle_alpha   90.00
_cell.angle_beta   90.00
_cell.angle_gamma   90.00
#
_symmetry.space_group_name_H-M   'P 1'
#
loop_
_entity.id
_entity.type
_entity.pdbx_description
1 polymer ?
#
loop_
_entity_poly.entity_id
_entity_poly.type
_entity_poly.pdbx_seq_one_letter_code
_entity_poly.pdbx_strand_id
1 'polypeptide(L)'
;MKIKVSNANTPNWKEVTVKSHIPEELKKLEEMARNIWWTWNYEATDLFRDLDPATWKEVGQNPVALLERLSYEKLEALTQDKVIVKRMNDVYAKFKAYVDAKPDSKRPSVAYFCMEYGLTHVLKIYSGGLGILAGDYLKEASDSNVDMCGVGFLYRYGYFSQSLSMDGQQIANYESQNFGSLPIERVMDENGQPMVVDVPYLNYFVHAYVWKVNVGRVPLYLLDTDNEMNSEFDRPITYQLYGGDWENRLKQEILLGIGGVLLLKKLGIKKDVYHCNEGHAALCNVQRLCDYVESGLTFDQALEVVRSSSLYTVHTPVPAGHDYFDEGLFGKYMGGYPQRMGISWQDLMDLGRINPGDAGERFCMSTFACNTCQEVNGVSWLHGKVSQEMFSGIWKGYFPEESHVGYVTNGVHFPTWSATEWKKLYAKHFAPNFLEDQSNEKIWEAIYNVADEEIWETRMALKYKLVDHIRKQFSESWLKNQGDPSRIVSLMEKINPNALLIGFARRFATYKRAHLLFTDLERLSKIVNNPDYPVQFLFAGKAHPHDGAGQGLIKKIVEISRRPEFLGKIIFLENYDMQLARRLVSGVDIWMNTPTRPLEASGTSGEKALMNGVVNFSVLDGWWLEGYREGAGWALTEKRTYQNQDHQDQLDAATIYSILENEILPLYYARNRKGYSEGWVKTIKNSIAQVAPHYTMKRQLDDYYAKFYTKEAKRFKELVANDYAKAKELAAWKERVAELWDSIEIVSCEKTEELASGNIESGKEYIITYVIDEKGLDDAVGIELVTTFTNAEGKEHIYSVEPMEVIKKEGNLYTFQVKHSLSNSGSFKVAYRMFPKNVDLPHRQDFCYVRWFN
;
A
#
# COMPACT_ATOMS: atom_id res chain seq x y z
N MET A 1 -63.54 -30.45 -27.48
CA MET A 1 -63.38 -29.01 -27.33
C MET A 1 -61.92 -28.60 -27.77
N LYS A 2 -61.71 -27.96 -28.93
CA LYS A 2 -60.38 -27.49 -29.36
C LYS A 2 -60.15 -26.12 -28.76
N ILE A 3 -59.18 -26.02 -27.88
CA ILE A 3 -58.74 -24.72 -27.38
C ILE A 3 -58.03 -24.04 -28.54
N LYS A 4 -58.61 -23.00 -29.05
CA LYS A 4 -57.94 -22.12 -30.03
C LYS A 4 -57.04 -21.17 -29.29
N VAL A 5 -55.75 -21.31 -29.48
CA VAL A 5 -54.73 -20.34 -29.04
C VAL A 5 -54.48 -19.41 -30.24
N SER A 6 -54.71 -18.14 -30.07
CA SER A 6 -54.39 -17.11 -31.07
C SER A 6 -53.15 -16.38 -30.61
N ASN A 7 -52.15 -16.21 -31.50
CA ASN A 7 -50.95 -15.40 -31.25
C ASN A 7 -51.29 -13.93 -30.97
N ALA A 8 -52.51 -13.48 -31.35
CA ALA A 8 -52.99 -12.12 -31.03
C ALA A 8 -53.29 -11.92 -29.53
N ASN A 9 -53.34 -13.01 -28.73
CA ASN A 9 -53.55 -12.94 -27.27
C ASN A 9 -52.26 -12.80 -26.50
N THR A 10 -51.10 -12.84 -27.16
CA THR A 10 -49.78 -12.61 -26.51
C THR A 10 -49.31 -11.20 -26.81
N PRO A 11 -48.85 -10.47 -25.78
CA PRO A 11 -48.31 -9.12 -25.98
C PRO A 11 -47.08 -9.17 -26.90
N ASN A 12 -47.00 -8.24 -27.82
CA ASN A 12 -45.79 -8.01 -28.61
C ASN A 12 -45.02 -6.86 -27.95
N TRP A 13 -44.07 -7.24 -27.11
CA TRP A 13 -43.28 -6.29 -26.35
C TRP A 13 -42.26 -5.55 -27.24
N LYS A 14 -42.21 -4.24 -27.07
CA LYS A 14 -41.14 -3.41 -27.59
C LYS A 14 -40.32 -2.95 -26.41
N GLU A 15 -39.03 -3.24 -26.41
CA GLU A 15 -38.12 -2.77 -25.41
C GLU A 15 -37.88 -1.26 -25.62
N VAL A 16 -38.00 -0.49 -24.56
CA VAL A 16 -37.78 0.95 -24.55
C VAL A 16 -36.82 1.30 -23.42
N THR A 17 -35.69 1.93 -23.75
CA THR A 17 -34.77 2.46 -22.76
C THR A 17 -35.13 3.89 -22.44
N VAL A 18 -35.45 4.16 -21.17
CA VAL A 18 -35.73 5.53 -20.70
C VAL A 18 -34.49 6.02 -19.95
N LYS A 19 -33.88 7.10 -20.45
CA LYS A 19 -32.75 7.75 -19.76
C LYS A 19 -33.28 8.78 -18.78
N SER A 20 -32.63 8.90 -17.61
CA SER A 20 -32.95 9.96 -16.66
C SER A 20 -32.67 11.34 -17.29
N HIS A 21 -33.56 12.28 -17.04
CA HIS A 21 -33.40 13.66 -17.44
C HIS A 21 -33.20 14.53 -16.20
N ILE A 22 -32.02 15.11 -16.09
CA ILE A 22 -31.69 16.00 -14.97
C ILE A 22 -32.00 17.44 -15.40
N PRO A 23 -32.89 18.16 -14.67
CA PRO A 23 -33.14 19.56 -14.95
C PRO A 23 -31.86 20.40 -14.96
N GLU A 24 -31.82 21.43 -15.82
CA GLU A 24 -30.64 22.29 -16.03
C GLU A 24 -30.12 22.88 -14.70
N GLU A 25 -31.03 23.26 -13.80
CA GLU A 25 -30.75 23.83 -12.52
C GLU A 25 -29.99 22.84 -11.58
N LEU A 26 -30.11 21.52 -11.82
CA LEU A 26 -29.49 20.46 -11.01
C LEU A 26 -28.29 19.78 -11.69
N LYS A 27 -27.88 20.18 -12.88
CA LYS A 27 -26.75 19.56 -13.61
C LYS A 27 -25.44 19.61 -12.86
N LYS A 28 -25.25 20.56 -11.96
CA LYS A 28 -24.10 20.62 -11.05
C LYS A 28 -23.95 19.37 -10.19
N LEU A 29 -25.06 18.74 -9.82
CA LEU A 29 -25.05 17.47 -9.08
C LEU A 29 -24.44 16.34 -9.90
N GLU A 30 -24.70 16.31 -11.21
CA GLU A 30 -24.20 15.28 -12.10
C GLU A 30 -22.67 15.34 -12.25
N GLU A 31 -22.12 16.55 -12.39
CA GLU A 31 -20.67 16.75 -12.43
C GLU A 31 -20.00 16.33 -11.11
N MET A 32 -20.56 16.75 -9.98
CA MET A 32 -20.04 16.37 -8.65
C MET A 32 -20.16 14.87 -8.39
N ALA A 33 -21.24 14.22 -8.85
CA ALA A 33 -21.45 12.78 -8.65
C ALA A 33 -20.37 11.94 -9.35
N ARG A 34 -19.85 12.40 -10.48
CA ARG A 34 -18.84 11.70 -11.28
C ARG A 34 -17.39 12.01 -10.86
N ASN A 35 -17.18 12.90 -9.91
CA ASN A 35 -15.89 13.14 -9.30
C ASN A 35 -15.92 12.67 -7.85
N ILE A 36 -15.09 11.73 -7.49
CA ILE A 36 -15.13 11.11 -6.15
C ILE A 36 -14.66 12.03 -5.01
N TRP A 37 -14.35 13.28 -5.29
CA TRP A 37 -14.09 14.32 -4.27
C TRP A 37 -15.19 14.36 -3.19
N TRP A 38 -16.46 14.08 -3.51
CA TRP A 38 -17.55 13.99 -2.55
C TRP A 38 -17.31 12.95 -1.46
N THR A 39 -16.51 11.91 -1.71
CA THR A 39 -16.29 10.82 -0.74
C THR A 39 -15.54 11.27 0.51
N TRP A 40 -14.72 12.31 0.43
CA TRP A 40 -13.97 12.85 1.57
C TRP A 40 -14.34 14.28 1.95
N ASN A 41 -15.43 14.79 1.38
CA ASN A 41 -16.02 16.08 1.73
C ASN A 41 -17.45 15.88 2.21
N TYR A 42 -17.64 15.88 3.53
CA TYR A 42 -18.92 15.53 4.14
C TYR A 42 -20.08 16.46 3.70
N GLU A 43 -19.81 17.73 3.38
CA GLU A 43 -20.83 18.66 2.88
C GLU A 43 -21.45 18.16 1.57
N ALA A 44 -20.62 17.58 0.67
CA ALA A 44 -21.10 17.00 -0.58
C ALA A 44 -21.82 15.66 -0.35
N THR A 45 -21.28 14.80 0.50
CA THR A 45 -21.93 13.53 0.85
C THR A 45 -23.30 13.76 1.48
N ASP A 46 -23.38 14.71 2.43
CA ASP A 46 -24.63 15.08 3.10
C ASP A 46 -25.64 15.69 2.11
N LEU A 47 -25.18 16.48 1.15
CA LEU A 47 -26.06 17.02 0.11
C LEU A 47 -26.72 15.89 -0.69
N PHE A 48 -25.97 14.91 -1.18
CA PHE A 48 -26.54 13.79 -1.93
C PHE A 48 -27.50 12.95 -1.07
N ARG A 49 -27.14 12.66 0.16
CA ARG A 49 -28.02 11.96 1.10
C ARG A 49 -29.35 12.68 1.26
N ASP A 50 -29.34 13.99 1.46
CA ASP A 50 -30.50 14.79 1.81
C ASP A 50 -31.40 15.09 0.61
N LEU A 51 -30.98 14.77 -0.63
CA LEU A 51 -31.85 14.78 -1.79
C LEU A 51 -33.00 13.78 -1.64
N ASP A 52 -32.72 12.57 -1.21
CA ASP A 52 -33.67 11.52 -0.87
C ASP A 52 -32.96 10.45 -0.03
N PRO A 53 -33.06 10.50 1.30
CA PRO A 53 -32.37 9.58 2.20
C PRO A 53 -32.71 8.09 1.99
N ALA A 54 -33.95 7.79 1.62
CA ALA A 54 -34.40 6.42 1.40
C ALA A 54 -33.75 5.84 0.12
N THR A 55 -33.83 6.57 -0.98
CA THR A 55 -33.19 6.16 -2.26
C THR A 55 -31.66 6.12 -2.11
N TRP A 56 -31.06 7.05 -1.37
CA TRP A 56 -29.63 7.05 -1.06
C TRP A 56 -29.16 5.75 -0.40
N LYS A 57 -29.93 5.27 0.58
CA LYS A 57 -29.67 3.97 1.22
C LYS A 57 -29.86 2.81 0.23
N GLU A 58 -30.92 2.85 -0.55
CA GLU A 58 -31.28 1.78 -1.52
C GLU A 58 -30.20 1.57 -2.59
N VAL A 59 -29.63 2.66 -3.10
CA VAL A 59 -28.56 2.62 -4.13
C VAL A 59 -27.16 2.43 -3.54
N GLY A 60 -27.03 2.10 -2.27
CA GLY A 60 -25.74 1.85 -1.61
C GLY A 60 -24.87 3.10 -1.49
N GLN A 61 -25.47 4.27 -1.35
CA GLN A 61 -24.79 5.58 -1.24
C GLN A 61 -23.95 5.93 -2.46
N ASN A 62 -24.44 5.58 -3.64
CA ASN A 62 -23.84 5.92 -4.93
C ASN A 62 -24.59 7.11 -5.54
N PRO A 63 -23.96 8.29 -5.67
CA PRO A 63 -24.67 9.49 -6.14
C PRO A 63 -25.07 9.42 -7.63
N VAL A 64 -24.32 8.70 -8.47
CA VAL A 64 -24.70 8.49 -9.87
C VAL A 64 -25.96 7.65 -9.95
N ALA A 65 -26.00 6.52 -9.24
CA ALA A 65 -27.20 5.68 -9.19
C ALA A 65 -28.38 6.38 -8.51
N LEU A 66 -28.14 7.25 -7.52
CA LEU A 66 -29.19 8.09 -6.91
C LEU A 66 -29.87 8.97 -7.96
N LEU A 67 -29.11 9.73 -8.74
CA LEU A 67 -29.64 10.61 -9.77
C LEU A 67 -30.37 9.86 -10.88
N GLU A 68 -29.93 8.65 -11.22
CA GLU A 68 -30.61 7.76 -12.18
C GLU A 68 -31.93 7.20 -11.64
N ARG A 69 -32.03 6.97 -10.32
CA ARG A 69 -33.19 6.34 -9.67
C ARG A 69 -34.29 7.35 -9.32
N LEU A 70 -33.93 8.62 -9.10
CA LEU A 70 -34.93 9.63 -8.76
C LEU A 70 -35.85 9.87 -9.93
N SER A 71 -37.17 9.95 -9.64
CA SER A 71 -38.17 10.25 -10.68
C SER A 71 -38.04 11.71 -11.16
N TYR A 72 -38.52 11.99 -12.37
CA TYR A 72 -38.52 13.33 -12.92
C TYR A 72 -39.29 14.31 -12.03
N GLU A 73 -40.43 13.91 -11.51
CA GLU A 73 -41.24 14.73 -10.60
C GLU A 73 -40.47 15.08 -9.31
N LYS A 74 -39.70 14.13 -8.77
CA LYS A 74 -38.86 14.39 -7.61
C LYS A 74 -37.76 15.38 -7.94
N LEU A 75 -37.10 15.23 -9.08
CA LEU A 75 -36.05 16.13 -9.55
C LEU A 75 -36.60 17.56 -9.79
N GLU A 76 -37.79 17.68 -10.41
CA GLU A 76 -38.44 18.98 -10.55
C GLU A 76 -38.78 19.61 -9.20
N ALA A 77 -39.29 18.84 -8.25
CA ALA A 77 -39.58 19.34 -6.92
C ALA A 77 -38.32 19.89 -6.23
N LEU A 78 -37.17 19.22 -6.42
CA LEU A 78 -35.89 19.69 -5.87
C LEU A 78 -35.43 21.02 -6.46
N THR A 79 -35.75 21.33 -7.72
CA THR A 79 -35.46 22.65 -8.33
C THR A 79 -36.19 23.80 -7.63
N GLN A 80 -37.31 23.51 -6.97
CA GLN A 80 -38.12 24.49 -6.23
C GLN A 80 -37.69 24.59 -4.75
N ASP A 81 -36.88 23.67 -4.27
CA ASP A 81 -36.36 23.71 -2.90
C ASP A 81 -35.16 24.67 -2.82
N LYS A 82 -35.43 25.88 -2.39
CA LYS A 82 -34.42 26.96 -2.27
C LYS A 82 -33.26 26.59 -1.33
N VAL A 83 -33.49 25.77 -0.32
CA VAL A 83 -32.46 25.35 0.64
C VAL A 83 -31.51 24.37 -0.05
N ILE A 84 -32.04 23.37 -0.72
CA ILE A 84 -31.24 22.37 -1.47
C ILE A 84 -30.47 23.06 -2.61
N VAL A 85 -31.11 23.91 -3.42
CA VAL A 85 -30.46 24.62 -4.51
C VAL A 85 -29.32 25.52 -4.01
N LYS A 86 -29.52 26.21 -2.90
CA LYS A 86 -28.47 27.02 -2.28
C LYS A 86 -27.30 26.17 -1.81
N ARG A 87 -27.56 25.06 -1.08
CA ARG A 87 -26.51 24.12 -0.63
C ARG A 87 -25.76 23.56 -1.82
N MET A 88 -26.45 23.14 -2.87
CA MET A 88 -25.82 22.63 -4.10
C MET A 88 -24.87 23.66 -4.69
N ASN A 89 -25.29 24.92 -4.81
CA ASN A 89 -24.47 25.99 -5.37
C ASN A 89 -23.25 26.27 -4.49
N ASP A 90 -23.41 26.28 -3.17
CA ASP A 90 -22.32 26.52 -2.22
C ASP A 90 -21.26 25.38 -2.27
N VAL A 91 -21.71 24.14 -2.27
CA VAL A 91 -20.82 22.96 -2.39
C VAL A 91 -20.15 22.91 -3.76
N TYR A 92 -20.89 23.19 -4.82
CA TYR A 92 -20.33 23.22 -6.19
C TYR A 92 -19.28 24.31 -6.35
N ALA A 93 -19.48 25.49 -5.75
CA ALA A 93 -18.47 26.56 -5.78
C ALA A 93 -17.15 26.11 -5.11
N LYS A 94 -17.23 25.40 -3.96
CA LYS A 94 -16.06 24.82 -3.31
C LYS A 94 -15.39 23.75 -4.19
N PHE A 95 -16.20 22.89 -4.79
CA PHE A 95 -15.72 21.86 -5.72
C PHE A 95 -14.98 22.45 -6.91
N LYS A 96 -15.56 23.44 -7.58
CA LYS A 96 -14.94 24.10 -8.75
C LYS A 96 -13.66 24.84 -8.38
N ALA A 97 -13.65 25.57 -7.27
CA ALA A 97 -12.44 26.22 -6.78
C ALA A 97 -11.31 25.21 -6.52
N TYR A 98 -11.67 24.03 -6.05
CA TYR A 98 -10.73 22.94 -5.80
C TYR A 98 -10.19 22.33 -7.11
N VAL A 99 -11.06 21.89 -8.01
CA VAL A 99 -10.64 21.18 -9.24
C VAL A 99 -9.99 22.07 -10.29
N ASP A 100 -10.34 23.36 -10.32
CA ASP A 100 -9.81 24.31 -11.30
C ASP A 100 -8.47 24.95 -10.87
N ALA A 101 -7.99 24.66 -9.66
CA ALA A 101 -6.70 25.14 -9.19
C ALA A 101 -5.56 24.56 -10.03
N LYS A 102 -4.61 25.42 -10.45
CA LYS A 102 -3.45 24.97 -11.23
C LYS A 102 -2.52 24.08 -10.42
N PRO A 103 -1.99 22.99 -11.02
CA PRO A 103 -1.03 22.13 -10.34
C PRO A 103 0.23 22.87 -9.89
N ASP A 104 0.84 22.38 -8.81
CA ASP A 104 2.17 22.81 -8.38
C ASP A 104 3.22 22.33 -9.40
N SER A 105 3.68 23.25 -10.24
CA SER A 105 4.66 22.98 -11.30
C SER A 105 6.11 22.82 -10.79
N LYS A 106 6.35 23.04 -9.50
CA LYS A 106 7.69 22.90 -8.91
C LYS A 106 8.05 21.47 -8.57
N ARG A 107 7.04 20.64 -8.35
CA ARG A 107 7.21 19.22 -8.04
C ARG A 107 7.18 18.36 -9.30
N PRO A 108 8.01 17.30 -9.40
CA PRO A 108 7.98 16.37 -10.52
C PRO A 108 6.61 15.73 -10.74
N SER A 109 6.30 15.43 -11.99
CA SER A 109 5.12 14.65 -12.35
C SER A 109 5.35 13.15 -12.19
N VAL A 110 4.31 12.43 -11.78
CA VAL A 110 4.40 10.99 -11.44
C VAL A 110 3.29 10.20 -12.12
N ALA A 111 3.66 9.06 -12.73
CA ALA A 111 2.73 8.01 -13.12
C ALA A 111 2.79 6.88 -12.09
N TYR A 112 1.67 6.57 -11.49
CA TYR A 112 1.55 5.60 -10.40
C TYR A 112 0.79 4.36 -10.86
N PHE A 113 1.44 3.19 -10.79
CA PHE A 113 0.91 1.92 -11.26
C PHE A 113 0.59 1.01 -10.10
N CYS A 114 -0.65 0.57 -10.01
CA CYS A 114 -1.09 -0.40 -9.02
C CYS A 114 -2.25 -1.24 -9.56
N MET A 115 -2.33 -2.49 -9.13
CA MET A 115 -3.38 -3.42 -9.55
C MET A 115 -4.74 -3.14 -8.86
N GLU A 116 -4.72 -2.42 -7.75
CA GLU A 116 -5.91 -2.12 -6.95
C GLU A 116 -5.87 -0.71 -6.34
N TYR A 117 -7.06 -0.10 -6.24
CA TYR A 117 -7.24 1.22 -5.65
C TYR A 117 -8.49 1.26 -4.77
N GLY A 118 -8.32 1.44 -3.48
CA GLY A 118 -9.41 1.60 -2.51
C GLY A 118 -9.83 3.06 -2.38
N LEU A 119 -10.76 3.50 -3.20
CA LEU A 119 -11.21 4.89 -3.26
C LEU A 119 -12.53 5.12 -2.53
N THR A 120 -13.48 4.25 -2.78
CA THR A 120 -14.84 4.26 -2.22
C THR A 120 -15.44 2.87 -2.28
N HIS A 121 -16.38 2.57 -1.39
CA HIS A 121 -17.08 1.28 -1.37
C HIS A 121 -17.96 1.05 -2.61
N VAL A 122 -18.38 2.10 -3.32
CA VAL A 122 -19.18 1.97 -4.55
C VAL A 122 -18.38 1.51 -5.75
N LEU A 123 -17.05 1.62 -5.70
CA LEU A 123 -16.14 1.21 -6.78
C LEU A 123 -15.30 0.04 -6.31
N LYS A 124 -15.68 -1.17 -6.71
CA LYS A 124 -15.09 -2.42 -6.24
C LYS A 124 -13.81 -2.79 -7.00
N ILE A 125 -12.78 -1.99 -6.85
CA ILE A 125 -11.48 -2.19 -7.50
C ILE A 125 -10.32 -2.32 -6.48
N TYR A 126 -10.62 -2.80 -5.28
CA TYR A 126 -9.65 -3.06 -4.23
C TYR A 126 -10.05 -4.29 -3.41
N SER A 127 -9.07 -4.90 -2.72
CA SER A 127 -9.31 -6.01 -1.81
C SER A 127 -8.88 -5.72 -0.37
N GLY A 128 -7.78 -5.04 -0.16
CA GLY A 128 -7.20 -4.83 1.16
C GLY A 128 -6.31 -3.61 1.27
N GLY A 129 -5.34 -3.68 2.18
CA GLY A 129 -4.50 -2.56 2.59
C GLY A 129 -3.69 -1.91 1.48
N LEU A 130 -3.18 -2.71 0.53
CA LEU A 130 -2.44 -2.19 -0.62
C LEU A 130 -3.29 -1.24 -1.47
N GLY A 131 -4.53 -1.65 -1.78
CA GLY A 131 -5.45 -0.84 -2.57
C GLY A 131 -5.92 0.41 -1.81
N ILE A 132 -6.20 0.28 -0.53
CA ILE A 132 -6.56 1.42 0.33
C ILE A 132 -5.42 2.44 0.35
N LEU A 133 -4.19 1.99 0.50
CA LEU A 133 -3.02 2.86 0.45
C LEU A 133 -2.90 3.59 -0.90
N ALA A 134 -3.03 2.87 -2.00
CA ALA A 134 -2.99 3.45 -3.35
C ALA A 134 -4.10 4.48 -3.57
N GLY A 135 -5.31 4.20 -3.11
CA GLY A 135 -6.43 5.13 -3.16
C GLY A 135 -6.20 6.38 -2.33
N ASP A 136 -5.75 6.24 -1.09
CA ASP A 136 -5.41 7.35 -0.20
C ASP A 136 -4.29 8.21 -0.80
N TYR A 137 -3.31 7.57 -1.44
CA TYR A 137 -2.20 8.26 -2.09
C TYR A 137 -2.65 9.17 -3.22
N LEU A 138 -3.55 8.70 -4.09
CA LEU A 138 -4.12 9.53 -5.15
C LEU A 138 -5.00 10.67 -4.61
N LYS A 139 -5.75 10.43 -3.55
CA LYS A 139 -6.55 11.46 -2.88
C LYS A 139 -5.66 12.57 -2.30
N GLU A 140 -4.57 12.21 -1.65
CA GLU A 140 -3.61 13.20 -1.13
C GLU A 140 -2.87 13.93 -2.25
N ALA A 141 -2.48 13.23 -3.31
CA ALA A 141 -1.89 13.87 -4.49
C ALA A 141 -2.84 14.94 -5.07
N SER A 142 -4.14 14.67 -5.05
CA SER A 142 -5.17 15.64 -5.41
C SER A 142 -5.21 16.82 -4.42
N ASP A 143 -5.28 16.55 -3.12
CA ASP A 143 -5.35 17.60 -2.09
C ASP A 143 -4.06 18.46 -2.05
N SER A 144 -2.91 17.86 -2.27
CA SER A 144 -1.62 18.55 -2.39
C SER A 144 -1.38 19.18 -3.76
N ASN A 145 -2.31 18.99 -4.69
CA ASN A 145 -2.30 19.55 -6.04
C ASN A 145 -1.01 19.28 -6.83
N VAL A 146 -0.50 18.06 -6.74
CA VAL A 146 0.66 17.61 -7.50
C VAL A 146 0.24 16.98 -8.83
N ASP A 147 1.08 17.07 -9.84
CA ASP A 147 0.82 16.46 -11.16
C ASP A 147 1.09 14.95 -11.08
N MET A 148 0.03 14.19 -10.91
CA MET A 148 0.06 12.74 -10.83
C MET A 148 -1.08 12.13 -11.63
N CYS A 149 -0.87 10.96 -12.21
CA CYS A 149 -1.92 10.09 -12.73
C CYS A 149 -1.73 8.67 -12.21
N GLY A 150 -2.85 7.96 -12.06
CA GLY A 150 -2.85 6.53 -11.72
C GLY A 150 -3.20 5.67 -12.92
N VAL A 151 -2.73 4.42 -12.90
CA VAL A 151 -3.06 3.38 -13.89
C VAL A 151 -3.45 2.11 -13.14
N GLY A 152 -4.57 1.51 -13.51
CA GLY A 152 -5.08 0.28 -12.91
C GLY A 152 -6.13 -0.41 -13.78
N PHE A 153 -6.97 -1.21 -13.16
CA PHE A 153 -8.01 -1.99 -13.84
C PHE A 153 -9.41 -1.61 -13.37
N LEU A 154 -10.36 -1.68 -14.30
CA LEU A 154 -11.77 -1.70 -13.97
C LEU A 154 -12.25 -3.16 -13.97
N TYR A 155 -12.46 -3.71 -12.79
CA TYR A 155 -12.89 -5.10 -12.65
C TYR A 155 -14.41 -5.24 -12.85
N ARG A 156 -14.82 -6.24 -13.62
CA ARG A 156 -16.27 -6.53 -13.81
C ARG A 156 -16.92 -6.98 -12.50
N TYR A 157 -16.22 -7.84 -11.74
CA TYR A 157 -16.71 -8.40 -10.48
C TYR A 157 -15.93 -7.87 -9.27
N GLY A 158 -14.69 -7.42 -9.48
CA GLY A 158 -13.82 -6.87 -8.44
C GLY A 158 -13.41 -7.89 -7.39
N TYR A 159 -13.62 -7.55 -6.12
CA TYR A 159 -13.45 -8.43 -4.99
C TYR A 159 -14.80 -8.78 -4.39
N PHE A 160 -14.91 -9.92 -3.72
CA PHE A 160 -16.19 -10.48 -3.29
C PHE A 160 -16.82 -9.75 -2.12
N SER A 161 -18.15 -9.83 -2.02
CA SER A 161 -18.90 -9.54 -0.82
C SER A 161 -19.00 -10.81 0.03
N GLN A 162 -18.80 -10.66 1.34
CA GLN A 162 -18.80 -11.79 2.26
C GLN A 162 -20.17 -12.00 2.89
N SER A 163 -20.66 -13.24 2.86
CA SER A 163 -21.67 -13.72 3.78
C SER A 163 -21.16 -14.94 4.54
N LEU A 164 -21.80 -15.28 5.64
CA LEU A 164 -21.47 -16.46 6.43
C LEU A 164 -22.64 -17.45 6.39
N SER A 165 -22.32 -18.74 6.28
CA SER A 165 -23.30 -19.81 6.49
C SER A 165 -23.70 -19.92 7.98
N MET A 166 -24.70 -20.73 8.28
CA MET A 166 -25.15 -20.96 9.66
C MET A 166 -24.05 -21.48 10.57
N ASP A 167 -23.09 -22.23 10.03
CA ASP A 167 -21.95 -22.78 10.77
C ASP A 167 -20.70 -21.89 10.75
N GLY A 168 -20.81 -20.67 10.21
CA GLY A 168 -19.73 -19.70 10.19
C GLY A 168 -18.75 -19.83 9.02
N GLN A 169 -19.08 -20.65 8.01
CA GLN A 169 -18.26 -20.77 6.81
C GLN A 169 -18.40 -19.53 5.93
N GLN A 170 -17.29 -18.98 5.49
CA GLN A 170 -17.28 -17.83 4.55
C GLN A 170 -17.83 -18.26 3.18
N ILE A 171 -18.73 -17.42 2.66
CA ILE A 171 -19.26 -17.52 1.30
C ILE A 171 -18.83 -16.26 0.55
N ALA A 172 -18.13 -16.46 -0.57
CA ALA A 172 -17.71 -15.37 -1.45
C ALA A 172 -18.78 -15.14 -2.53
N ASN A 173 -19.36 -13.95 -2.55
CA ASN A 173 -20.38 -13.56 -3.52
C ASN A 173 -19.78 -12.53 -4.48
N TYR A 174 -19.78 -12.85 -5.79
CA TYR A 174 -19.30 -11.95 -6.84
C TYR A 174 -20.49 -11.37 -7.60
N GLU A 175 -20.63 -10.07 -7.55
CA GLU A 175 -21.68 -9.34 -8.26
C GLU A 175 -21.07 -8.51 -9.38
N SER A 176 -21.68 -8.55 -10.56
CA SER A 176 -21.25 -7.77 -11.71
C SER A 176 -21.48 -6.28 -11.46
N GLN A 177 -20.45 -5.47 -11.65
CA GLN A 177 -20.56 -4.02 -11.59
C GLN A 177 -21.22 -3.48 -12.88
N ASN A 178 -22.20 -2.59 -12.72
CA ASN A 178 -22.75 -1.82 -13.82
C ASN A 178 -21.92 -0.55 -14.02
N PHE A 179 -21.00 -0.58 -14.97
CA PHE A 179 -20.05 0.53 -15.19
C PHE A 179 -20.73 1.86 -15.50
N GLY A 180 -21.89 1.85 -16.13
CA GLY A 180 -22.65 3.07 -16.45
C GLY A 180 -23.15 3.83 -15.21
N SER A 181 -23.40 3.12 -14.13
CA SER A 181 -23.91 3.68 -12.86
C SER A 181 -22.82 3.95 -11.82
N LEU A 182 -21.54 3.78 -12.17
CA LEU A 182 -20.41 4.09 -11.30
C LEU A 182 -19.94 5.54 -11.48
N PRO A 183 -19.27 6.12 -10.48
CA PRO A 183 -18.70 7.47 -10.57
C PRO A 183 -17.41 7.50 -11.41
N ILE A 184 -17.51 7.06 -12.65
CA ILE A 184 -16.43 6.97 -13.63
C ILE A 184 -16.88 7.54 -14.98
N GLU A 185 -15.92 7.82 -15.85
CA GLU A 185 -16.17 8.29 -17.19
C GLU A 185 -15.46 7.40 -18.21
N ARG A 186 -16.11 7.12 -19.32
CA ARG A 186 -15.47 6.46 -20.45
C ARG A 186 -14.57 7.44 -21.19
N VAL A 187 -13.32 7.05 -21.45
CA VAL A 187 -12.40 7.87 -22.25
C VAL A 187 -12.70 7.65 -23.72
N MET A 188 -12.88 8.75 -24.45
CA MET A 188 -13.16 8.75 -25.89
C MET A 188 -11.91 9.16 -26.67
N ASP A 189 -11.80 8.67 -27.91
CA ASP A 189 -10.78 9.09 -28.86
C ASP A 189 -11.16 10.41 -29.56
N GLU A 190 -10.32 10.87 -30.47
CA GLU A 190 -10.53 12.13 -31.25
C GLU A 190 -11.78 12.11 -32.12
N ASN A 191 -12.27 10.91 -32.46
CA ASN A 191 -13.47 10.72 -33.29
C ASN A 191 -14.73 10.53 -32.43
N GLY A 192 -14.66 10.68 -31.13
CA GLY A 192 -15.77 10.45 -30.21
C GLY A 192 -16.15 8.98 -30.05
N GLN A 193 -15.26 8.05 -30.41
CA GLN A 193 -15.42 6.63 -30.18
C GLN A 193 -14.71 6.22 -28.88
N PRO A 194 -15.14 5.14 -28.21
CA PRO A 194 -14.43 4.63 -27.05
C PRO A 194 -12.96 4.35 -27.35
N MET A 195 -12.05 4.90 -26.57
CA MET A 195 -10.63 4.66 -26.72
C MET A 195 -10.30 3.20 -26.46
N VAL A 196 -9.49 2.60 -27.31
CA VAL A 196 -9.02 1.23 -27.19
C VAL A 196 -7.51 1.22 -27.14
N VAL A 197 -6.95 0.48 -26.18
CA VAL A 197 -5.52 0.19 -26.09
C VAL A 197 -5.30 -1.25 -26.55
N ASP A 198 -4.46 -1.42 -27.55
CA ASP A 198 -4.09 -2.73 -28.10
C ASP A 198 -2.78 -3.18 -27.47
N VAL A 199 -2.84 -4.20 -26.65
CA VAL A 199 -1.68 -4.73 -25.92
C VAL A 199 -1.19 -6.00 -26.58
N PRO A 200 0.09 -6.08 -27.00
CA PRO A 200 0.63 -7.27 -27.63
C PRO A 200 0.79 -8.44 -26.65
N TYR A 201 0.16 -9.55 -26.97
CA TYR A 201 0.32 -10.85 -26.29
C TYR A 201 0.76 -11.88 -27.32
N LEU A 202 2.00 -12.36 -27.24
CA LEU A 202 2.53 -13.33 -28.19
C LEU A 202 2.24 -12.96 -29.66
N ASN A 203 1.30 -13.64 -30.32
CA ASN A 203 0.94 -13.45 -31.74
C ASN A 203 -0.40 -12.74 -31.93
N TYR A 204 -1.00 -12.17 -30.89
CA TYR A 204 -2.29 -11.50 -30.93
C TYR A 204 -2.32 -10.29 -30.00
N PHE A 205 -3.37 -9.49 -30.12
CA PHE A 205 -3.59 -8.34 -29.24
C PHE A 205 -4.75 -8.57 -28.29
N VAL A 206 -4.58 -8.13 -27.05
CA VAL A 206 -5.67 -7.95 -26.11
C VAL A 206 -6.12 -6.48 -26.18
N HIS A 207 -7.42 -6.27 -26.37
CA HIS A 207 -8.01 -4.95 -26.52
C HIS A 207 -8.63 -4.50 -25.20
N ALA A 208 -8.25 -3.33 -24.72
CA ALA A 208 -8.79 -2.76 -23.50
C ALA A 208 -9.48 -1.43 -23.77
N TYR A 209 -10.72 -1.29 -23.29
CA TYR A 209 -11.36 0.02 -23.13
C TYR A 209 -10.70 0.78 -22.00
N VAL A 210 -10.79 2.10 -22.07
CA VAL A 210 -10.20 2.99 -21.07
C VAL A 210 -11.32 3.75 -20.35
N TRP A 211 -11.30 3.66 -19.04
CA TRP A 211 -12.17 4.42 -18.16
C TRP A 211 -11.34 5.35 -17.28
N LYS A 212 -11.95 6.40 -16.78
CA LYS A 212 -11.30 7.37 -15.91
C LYS A 212 -12.11 7.59 -14.63
N VAL A 213 -11.43 7.52 -13.51
CA VAL A 213 -11.93 8.01 -12.22
C VAL A 213 -11.32 9.39 -12.00
N ASN A 214 -12.16 10.39 -11.78
CA ASN A 214 -11.70 11.69 -11.32
C ASN A 214 -11.53 11.66 -9.80
N VAL A 215 -10.29 11.49 -9.36
CA VAL A 215 -9.93 11.54 -7.94
C VAL A 215 -9.61 12.99 -7.57
N GLY A 216 -10.66 13.81 -7.44
CA GLY A 216 -10.48 15.25 -7.36
C GLY A 216 -9.83 15.79 -8.62
N ARG A 217 -8.57 16.23 -8.51
CA ARG A 217 -7.74 16.74 -9.62
C ARG A 217 -6.94 15.66 -10.33
N VAL A 218 -6.77 14.47 -9.71
CA VAL A 218 -5.91 13.39 -10.20
C VAL A 218 -6.74 12.40 -11.03
N PRO A 219 -6.39 12.18 -12.31
CA PRO A 219 -7.02 11.14 -13.10
C PRO A 219 -6.45 9.76 -12.76
N LEU A 220 -7.33 8.79 -12.57
CA LEU A 220 -6.98 7.37 -12.52
C LEU A 220 -7.55 6.71 -13.76
N TYR A 221 -6.68 6.19 -14.62
CA TYR A 221 -7.07 5.46 -15.82
C TYR A 221 -7.17 3.98 -15.53
N LEU A 222 -8.30 3.39 -15.93
CA LEU A 222 -8.62 1.99 -15.69
C LEU A 222 -8.79 1.24 -17.00
N LEU A 223 -8.10 0.12 -17.15
CA LEU A 223 -8.18 -0.76 -18.31
C LEU A 223 -9.25 -1.83 -18.10
N ASP A 224 -10.03 -2.06 -19.15
CA ASP A 224 -11.19 -2.98 -19.16
C ASP A 224 -11.11 -3.89 -20.39
N THR A 225 -10.88 -5.20 -20.16
CA THR A 225 -10.79 -6.22 -21.22
C THR A 225 -12.12 -6.94 -21.47
N ASP A 226 -13.16 -6.68 -20.68
CA ASP A 226 -14.46 -7.32 -20.83
C ASP A 226 -15.26 -6.70 -21.96
N ASN A 227 -14.86 -7.02 -23.19
CA ASN A 227 -15.47 -6.52 -24.41
C ASN A 227 -15.42 -7.58 -25.54
N GLU A 228 -16.23 -7.37 -26.56
CA GLU A 228 -16.42 -8.29 -27.68
C GLU A 228 -15.23 -8.42 -28.64
N MET A 229 -14.23 -7.54 -28.54
CA MET A 229 -13.00 -7.62 -29.37
C MET A 229 -12.07 -8.72 -28.88
N ASN A 230 -12.22 -9.14 -27.62
CA ASN A 230 -11.41 -10.16 -27.01
C ASN A 230 -12.09 -11.55 -27.06
N SER A 231 -11.24 -12.59 -27.10
CA SER A 231 -11.71 -13.96 -26.95
C SER A 231 -12.31 -14.23 -25.56
N GLU A 232 -13.06 -15.30 -25.43
CA GLU A 232 -13.59 -15.76 -24.13
C GLU A 232 -12.48 -16.06 -23.09
N PHE A 233 -11.27 -16.33 -23.55
CA PHE A 233 -10.10 -16.56 -22.68
C PHE A 233 -9.45 -15.28 -22.17
N ASP A 234 -9.59 -14.16 -22.87
CA ASP A 234 -8.94 -12.91 -22.55
C ASP A 234 -9.87 -11.88 -21.90
N ARG A 235 -11.17 -11.94 -22.16
CA ARG A 235 -12.16 -11.11 -21.46
C ARG A 235 -12.04 -11.20 -19.92
N PRO A 236 -11.82 -12.39 -19.33
CA PRO A 236 -11.71 -12.54 -17.88
C PRO A 236 -10.45 -11.93 -17.24
N ILE A 237 -9.51 -11.40 -17.99
CA ILE A 237 -8.28 -10.77 -17.40
C ILE A 237 -8.67 -9.72 -16.37
N THR A 238 -9.65 -8.89 -16.64
CA THR A 238 -10.17 -7.86 -15.72
C THR A 238 -11.49 -8.23 -15.05
N TYR A 239 -11.75 -9.51 -14.80
CA TYR A 239 -12.95 -9.93 -14.07
C TYR A 239 -12.80 -9.78 -12.57
N GLN A 240 -11.80 -10.43 -11.99
CA GLN A 240 -11.62 -10.52 -10.54
C GLN A 240 -10.21 -10.08 -10.14
N LEU A 241 -10.16 -9.28 -9.10
CA LEU A 241 -8.91 -8.96 -8.43
C LEU A 241 -8.38 -10.19 -7.70
N TYR A 242 -7.14 -10.57 -7.98
CA TYR A 242 -6.48 -11.78 -7.46
C TYR A 242 -7.24 -13.08 -7.80
N GLY A 243 -8.01 -13.07 -8.86
CA GLY A 243 -8.70 -14.26 -9.36
C GLY A 243 -7.92 -15.01 -10.45
N GLY A 244 -8.36 -16.25 -10.73
CA GLY A 244 -7.74 -17.10 -11.73
C GLY A 244 -6.44 -17.79 -11.27
N ASP A 245 -5.71 -18.30 -12.24
CA ASP A 245 -4.43 -19.00 -12.06
C ASP A 245 -3.21 -18.09 -12.30
N TRP A 246 -2.01 -18.68 -12.25
CA TRP A 246 -0.76 -17.96 -12.53
C TRP A 246 -0.66 -17.44 -13.96
N GLU A 247 -1.30 -18.08 -14.91
CA GLU A 247 -1.38 -17.60 -16.31
C GLU A 247 -2.23 -16.32 -16.37
N ASN A 248 -3.37 -16.30 -15.73
CA ASN A 248 -4.19 -15.08 -15.62
C ASN A 248 -3.45 -13.96 -14.88
N ARG A 249 -2.71 -14.30 -13.85
CA ARG A 249 -1.86 -13.36 -13.12
C ARG A 249 -0.83 -12.70 -14.02
N LEU A 250 -0.11 -13.48 -14.83
CA LEU A 250 0.85 -12.94 -15.80
C LEU A 250 0.16 -12.04 -16.83
N LYS A 251 -1.00 -12.45 -17.35
CA LYS A 251 -1.78 -11.62 -18.28
C LYS A 251 -2.18 -10.28 -17.66
N GLN A 252 -2.58 -10.26 -16.39
CA GLN A 252 -2.88 -9.03 -15.67
C GLN A 252 -1.65 -8.12 -15.54
N GLU A 253 -0.50 -8.68 -15.23
CA GLU A 253 0.73 -7.90 -15.06
C GLU A 253 1.25 -7.33 -16.38
N ILE A 254 1.11 -8.08 -17.48
CA ILE A 254 1.37 -7.56 -18.84
C ILE A 254 0.43 -6.41 -19.16
N LEU A 255 -0.85 -6.58 -18.90
CA LEU A 255 -1.85 -5.54 -19.16
C LEU A 255 -1.57 -4.27 -18.35
N LEU A 256 -1.26 -4.41 -17.06
CA LEU A 256 -0.99 -3.26 -16.19
C LEU A 256 0.27 -2.50 -16.62
N GLY A 257 1.39 -3.21 -16.73
CA GLY A 257 2.68 -2.59 -17.00
C GLY A 257 2.79 -2.13 -18.45
N ILE A 258 2.72 -3.05 -19.38
CA ILE A 258 2.88 -2.77 -20.81
C ILE A 258 1.66 -2.01 -21.35
N GLY A 259 0.47 -2.50 -21.04
CA GLY A 259 -0.78 -1.84 -21.44
C GLY A 259 -0.91 -0.44 -20.83
N GLY A 260 -0.50 -0.25 -19.59
CA GLY A 260 -0.51 1.04 -18.91
C GLY A 260 0.41 2.08 -19.57
N VAL A 261 1.63 1.70 -19.96
CA VAL A 261 2.54 2.60 -20.67
C VAL A 261 2.00 2.93 -22.06
N LEU A 262 1.46 1.95 -22.78
CA LEU A 262 0.83 2.16 -24.08
C LEU A 262 -0.38 3.11 -23.97
N LEU A 263 -1.16 2.99 -22.90
CA LEU A 263 -2.26 3.89 -22.58
C LEU A 263 -1.79 5.34 -22.41
N LEU A 264 -0.78 5.56 -21.57
CA LEU A 264 -0.22 6.90 -21.33
C LEU A 264 0.32 7.51 -22.63
N LYS A 265 0.99 6.71 -23.45
CA LYS A 265 1.50 7.12 -24.75
C LYS A 265 0.36 7.53 -25.70
N LYS A 266 -0.72 6.77 -25.74
CA LYS A 266 -1.91 7.06 -26.55
C LYS A 266 -2.62 8.34 -26.11
N LEU A 267 -2.63 8.63 -24.82
CA LEU A 267 -3.16 9.86 -24.23
C LEU A 267 -2.22 11.07 -24.37
N GLY A 268 -0.98 10.87 -24.87
CA GLY A 268 0.04 11.92 -24.94
C GLY A 268 0.57 12.34 -23.57
N ILE A 269 0.45 11.49 -22.55
CA ILE A 269 0.89 11.76 -21.19
C ILE A 269 2.34 11.31 -21.01
N LYS A 270 3.19 12.26 -20.62
CA LYS A 270 4.59 12.01 -20.23
C LYS A 270 4.78 12.46 -18.79
N LYS A 271 5.41 11.63 -17.99
CA LYS A 271 5.71 11.92 -16.57
C LYS A 271 7.21 11.83 -16.30
N ASP A 272 7.65 12.57 -15.29
CA ASP A 272 9.06 12.59 -14.88
C ASP A 272 9.47 11.29 -14.18
N VAL A 273 8.56 10.68 -13.41
CA VAL A 273 8.81 9.47 -12.62
C VAL A 273 7.69 8.47 -12.82
N TYR A 274 8.08 7.19 -12.92
CA TYR A 274 7.18 6.03 -12.99
C TYR A 274 7.33 5.22 -11.72
N HIS A 275 6.27 5.19 -10.93
CA HIS A 275 6.25 4.53 -9.63
C HIS A 275 5.52 3.19 -9.71
N CYS A 276 6.27 2.09 -9.53
CA CYS A 276 5.74 0.74 -9.41
C CYS A 276 5.35 0.47 -7.96
N ASN A 277 4.06 0.51 -7.67
CA ASN A 277 3.55 0.16 -6.34
C ASN A 277 3.32 -1.34 -6.26
N GLU A 278 4.31 -2.08 -5.80
CA GLU A 278 4.49 -3.53 -5.81
C GLU A 278 5.05 -4.07 -7.14
N GLY A 279 5.58 -5.29 -7.09
CA GLY A 279 6.24 -5.95 -8.22
C GLY A 279 5.34 -6.21 -9.42
N HIS A 280 4.05 -6.36 -9.22
CA HIS A 280 3.08 -6.60 -10.28
C HIS A 280 3.00 -5.48 -11.34
N ALA A 281 3.51 -4.31 -11.04
CA ALA A 281 3.57 -3.18 -11.98
C ALA A 281 4.87 -3.11 -12.80
N ALA A 282 5.87 -3.94 -12.50
CA ALA A 282 7.24 -3.78 -12.99
C ALA A 282 7.40 -3.93 -14.51
N LEU A 283 6.50 -4.63 -15.20
CA LEU A 283 6.56 -4.77 -16.66
C LEU A 283 6.33 -3.44 -17.41
N CYS A 284 5.94 -2.36 -16.72
CA CYS A 284 5.94 -1.03 -17.32
C CYS A 284 7.33 -0.66 -17.87
N ASN A 285 8.39 -1.13 -17.22
CA ASN A 285 9.76 -0.89 -17.64
C ASN A 285 10.16 -1.69 -18.90
N VAL A 286 9.50 -2.82 -19.19
CA VAL A 286 9.69 -3.54 -20.46
C VAL A 286 9.26 -2.64 -21.63
N GLN A 287 8.06 -2.10 -21.59
CA GLN A 287 7.57 -1.24 -22.67
C GLN A 287 8.39 0.05 -22.79
N ARG A 288 8.79 0.65 -21.68
CA ARG A 288 9.65 1.83 -21.68
C ARG A 288 11.02 1.55 -22.30
N LEU A 289 11.63 0.41 -21.99
CA LEU A 289 12.87 -0.03 -22.61
C LEU A 289 12.70 -0.22 -24.13
N CYS A 290 11.63 -0.88 -24.55
CA CYS A 290 11.28 -0.99 -25.97
C CYS A 290 11.21 0.36 -26.67
N ASP A 291 10.49 1.31 -26.07
CA ASP A 291 10.30 2.64 -26.66
C ASP A 291 11.63 3.38 -26.84
N TYR A 292 12.54 3.32 -25.88
CA TYR A 292 13.85 3.97 -25.98
C TYR A 292 14.77 3.26 -26.98
N VAL A 293 14.76 1.93 -27.02
CA VAL A 293 15.55 1.17 -28.02
C VAL A 293 15.04 1.44 -29.44
N GLU A 294 13.74 1.45 -29.65
CA GLU A 294 13.11 1.77 -30.93
C GLU A 294 13.38 3.23 -31.35
N SER A 295 13.65 4.13 -30.41
CA SER A 295 14.07 5.51 -30.70
C SER A 295 15.54 5.67 -31.10
N GLY A 296 16.34 4.60 -31.01
CA GLY A 296 17.73 4.56 -31.46
C GLY A 296 18.79 4.32 -30.39
N LEU A 297 18.41 4.14 -29.12
CA LEU A 297 19.36 3.77 -28.07
C LEU A 297 19.66 2.27 -28.09
N THR A 298 20.85 1.88 -27.61
CA THR A 298 21.11 0.49 -27.24
C THR A 298 20.33 0.12 -25.98
N PHE A 299 20.19 -1.17 -25.71
CA PHE A 299 19.54 -1.63 -24.47
C PHE A 299 20.23 -1.06 -23.22
N ASP A 300 21.55 -1.08 -23.16
CA ASP A 300 22.28 -0.58 -21.98
C ASP A 300 22.09 0.92 -21.77
N GLN A 301 22.06 1.69 -22.86
CA GLN A 301 21.75 3.13 -22.81
C GLN A 301 20.31 3.38 -22.37
N ALA A 302 19.37 2.62 -22.92
CA ALA A 302 17.95 2.69 -22.54
C ALA A 302 17.73 2.32 -21.07
N LEU A 303 18.43 1.32 -20.57
CA LEU A 303 18.34 0.87 -19.19
C LEU A 303 18.79 1.97 -18.21
N GLU A 304 19.86 2.72 -18.50
CA GLU A 304 20.28 3.85 -17.69
C GLU A 304 19.16 4.91 -17.59
N VAL A 305 18.52 5.22 -18.72
CA VAL A 305 17.43 6.22 -18.76
C VAL A 305 16.20 5.74 -18.00
N VAL A 306 15.74 4.51 -18.23
CA VAL A 306 14.55 3.94 -17.58
C VAL A 306 14.75 3.82 -16.07
N ARG A 307 15.90 3.31 -15.65
CA ARG A 307 16.22 3.19 -14.21
C ARG A 307 16.15 4.53 -13.50
N SER A 308 16.69 5.58 -14.08
CA SER A 308 16.79 6.92 -13.46
C SER A 308 15.43 7.52 -13.09
N SER A 309 14.38 7.12 -13.76
CA SER A 309 13.01 7.63 -13.57
C SER A 309 12.04 6.59 -13.04
N SER A 310 12.55 5.52 -12.43
CA SER A 310 11.74 4.42 -11.91
C SER A 310 11.94 4.19 -10.43
N LEU A 311 10.84 4.10 -9.69
CA LEU A 311 10.79 3.75 -8.27
C LEU A 311 9.98 2.47 -8.08
N TYR A 312 10.49 1.55 -7.28
CA TYR A 312 9.79 0.34 -6.85
C TYR A 312 9.55 0.38 -5.34
N THR A 313 8.27 0.32 -4.96
CA THR A 313 7.86 0.18 -3.57
C THR A 313 7.43 -1.27 -3.32
N VAL A 314 8.13 -1.96 -2.44
CA VAL A 314 7.79 -3.32 -2.03
C VAL A 314 6.85 -3.30 -0.82
N HIS A 315 5.78 -4.10 -0.89
CA HIS A 315 4.84 -4.30 0.22
C HIS A 315 4.93 -5.70 0.83
N THR A 316 5.58 -6.61 0.15
CA THR A 316 5.70 -8.02 0.54
C THR A 316 6.80 -8.19 1.59
N PRO A 317 6.51 -8.82 2.75
CA PRO A 317 7.48 -8.98 3.82
C PRO A 317 8.30 -10.28 3.74
N VAL A 318 7.98 -11.19 2.82
CA VAL A 318 8.62 -12.51 2.68
C VAL A 318 8.86 -12.88 1.21
N PRO A 319 9.97 -13.57 0.88
CA PRO A 319 10.31 -13.94 -0.51
C PRO A 319 9.21 -14.75 -1.21
N ALA A 320 8.56 -15.68 -0.51
CA ALA A 320 7.51 -16.53 -1.07
C ALA A 320 6.24 -15.78 -1.50
N GLY A 321 6.07 -14.53 -1.06
CA GLY A 321 4.94 -13.68 -1.43
C GLY A 321 5.14 -12.91 -2.74
N HIS A 322 6.32 -12.96 -3.36
CA HIS A 322 6.58 -12.33 -4.65
C HIS A 322 5.99 -13.15 -5.80
N ASP A 323 5.77 -12.50 -6.92
CA ASP A 323 5.30 -13.17 -8.13
C ASP A 323 6.48 -13.78 -8.91
N TYR A 324 6.37 -15.08 -9.14
CA TYR A 324 7.35 -15.88 -9.90
C TYR A 324 6.67 -16.57 -11.07
N PHE A 325 7.30 -16.52 -12.23
CA PHE A 325 6.79 -17.19 -13.44
C PHE A 325 7.82 -18.16 -14.00
N ASP A 326 7.36 -19.38 -14.30
CA ASP A 326 8.19 -20.36 -15.00
C ASP A 326 8.58 -19.85 -16.39
N GLU A 327 9.78 -20.18 -16.85
CA GLU A 327 10.30 -19.71 -18.14
C GLU A 327 9.36 -20.03 -19.30
N GLY A 328 8.77 -21.23 -19.33
CA GLY A 328 7.82 -21.63 -20.36
C GLY A 328 6.56 -20.78 -20.40
N LEU A 329 5.97 -20.48 -19.23
CA LEU A 329 4.82 -19.61 -19.13
C LEU A 329 5.16 -18.16 -19.50
N PHE A 330 6.26 -17.64 -18.97
CA PHE A 330 6.72 -16.28 -19.25
C PHE A 330 7.01 -16.11 -20.74
N GLY A 331 7.70 -17.07 -21.37
CA GLY A 331 8.03 -17.07 -22.79
C GLY A 331 6.81 -17.15 -23.70
N LYS A 332 5.74 -17.81 -23.25
CA LYS A 332 4.49 -17.90 -24.00
C LYS A 332 3.93 -16.50 -24.36
N TYR A 333 4.08 -15.51 -23.48
CA TYR A 333 3.56 -14.16 -23.70
C TYR A 333 4.64 -13.10 -23.94
N MET A 334 5.84 -13.29 -23.41
CA MET A 334 6.92 -12.30 -23.43
C MET A 334 8.00 -12.59 -24.48
N GLY A 335 7.88 -13.69 -25.23
CA GLY A 335 8.90 -14.14 -26.17
C GLY A 335 9.23 -13.17 -27.31
N GLY A 336 8.32 -12.26 -27.66
CA GLY A 336 8.53 -11.25 -28.71
C GLY A 336 9.23 -9.96 -28.23
N TYR A 337 9.38 -9.76 -26.93
CA TYR A 337 9.92 -8.51 -26.37
C TYR A 337 11.44 -8.39 -26.46
N PRO A 338 12.26 -9.44 -26.28
CA PRO A 338 13.71 -9.32 -26.36
C PRO A 338 14.20 -8.69 -27.68
N GLN A 339 13.61 -9.09 -28.81
CA GLN A 339 13.97 -8.52 -30.10
C GLN A 339 13.73 -7.01 -30.17
N ARG A 340 12.62 -6.53 -29.61
CA ARG A 340 12.29 -5.09 -29.54
C ARG A 340 13.25 -4.31 -28.62
N MET A 341 13.82 -4.97 -27.63
CA MET A 341 14.80 -4.40 -26.71
C MET A 341 16.26 -4.56 -27.20
N GLY A 342 16.49 -5.30 -28.28
CA GLY A 342 17.82 -5.57 -28.80
C GLY A 342 18.66 -6.50 -27.92
N ILE A 343 18.04 -7.41 -27.19
CA ILE A 343 18.67 -8.39 -26.29
C ILE A 343 18.21 -9.81 -26.61
N SER A 344 18.90 -10.79 -26.05
CA SER A 344 18.52 -12.20 -26.16
C SER A 344 17.37 -12.52 -25.16
N TRP A 345 16.70 -13.66 -25.39
CA TRP A 345 15.72 -14.18 -24.42
C TRP A 345 16.36 -14.43 -23.05
N GLN A 346 17.59 -14.95 -23.04
CA GLN A 346 18.32 -15.20 -21.80
C GLN A 346 18.59 -13.91 -21.02
N ASP A 347 18.97 -12.84 -21.73
CA ASP A 347 19.20 -11.54 -21.09
C ASP A 347 17.93 -11.01 -20.40
N LEU A 348 16.76 -11.18 -21.04
CA LEU A 348 15.50 -10.80 -20.42
C LEU A 348 15.21 -11.63 -19.17
N MET A 349 15.36 -12.96 -19.25
CA MET A 349 15.14 -13.85 -18.10
C MET A 349 16.09 -13.51 -16.95
N ASP A 350 17.34 -13.19 -17.26
CA ASP A 350 18.35 -12.86 -16.24
C ASP A 350 18.06 -11.57 -15.47
N LEU A 351 17.31 -10.65 -16.05
CA LEU A 351 16.82 -9.46 -15.32
C LEU A 351 15.86 -9.83 -14.18
N GLY A 352 15.18 -10.95 -14.27
CA GLY A 352 14.30 -11.47 -13.24
C GLY A 352 14.90 -12.57 -12.37
N ARG A 353 16.20 -12.84 -12.49
CA ARG A 353 16.92 -13.89 -11.76
C ARG A 353 17.95 -13.30 -10.80
N ILE A 354 18.07 -13.88 -9.63
CA ILE A 354 19.13 -13.55 -8.65
C ILE A 354 20.47 -14.09 -9.16
N ASN A 355 20.46 -15.26 -9.82
CA ASN A 355 21.63 -15.88 -10.42
C ASN A 355 21.49 -15.87 -11.94
N PRO A 356 22.04 -14.87 -12.64
CA PRO A 356 22.02 -14.83 -14.09
C PRO A 356 22.63 -16.10 -14.69
N GLY A 357 21.97 -16.64 -15.72
CA GLY A 357 22.37 -17.89 -16.37
C GLY A 357 21.81 -19.16 -15.73
N ASP A 358 21.21 -19.12 -14.57
CA ASP A 358 20.59 -20.28 -13.94
C ASP A 358 19.20 -20.56 -14.52
N ALA A 359 19.13 -21.50 -15.48
CA ALA A 359 17.88 -21.90 -16.12
C ALA A 359 16.86 -22.56 -15.17
N GLY A 360 17.27 -22.99 -13.99
CA GLY A 360 16.38 -23.51 -12.96
C GLY A 360 15.64 -22.44 -12.16
N GLU A 361 16.09 -21.18 -12.24
CA GLU A 361 15.50 -20.07 -11.51
C GLU A 361 14.37 -19.43 -12.33
N ARG A 362 13.20 -19.28 -11.71
CA ARG A 362 12.03 -18.65 -12.31
C ARG A 362 12.25 -17.14 -12.46
N PHE A 363 11.49 -16.50 -13.34
CA PHE A 363 11.45 -15.05 -13.46
C PHE A 363 10.69 -14.46 -12.26
N CYS A 364 11.37 -13.64 -11.47
CA CYS A 364 10.79 -12.95 -10.32
C CYS A 364 10.52 -11.47 -10.66
N MET A 365 9.28 -11.05 -10.51
CA MET A 365 8.87 -9.67 -10.81
C MET A 365 9.57 -8.65 -9.92
N SER A 366 9.79 -8.98 -8.64
CA SER A 366 10.49 -8.09 -7.71
C SER A 366 11.98 -7.96 -8.02
N THR A 367 12.63 -9.04 -8.43
CA THR A 367 14.02 -8.99 -8.90
C THR A 367 14.14 -8.14 -10.17
N PHE A 368 13.21 -8.31 -11.10
CA PHE A 368 13.14 -7.47 -12.29
C PHE A 368 12.95 -6.00 -11.95
N ALA A 369 12.04 -5.69 -11.00
CA ALA A 369 11.83 -4.33 -10.52
C ALA A 369 13.10 -3.73 -9.91
N CYS A 370 13.81 -4.47 -9.06
CA CYS A 370 15.09 -4.03 -8.48
C CYS A 370 16.15 -3.75 -9.55
N ASN A 371 16.20 -4.56 -10.63
CA ASN A 371 17.16 -4.38 -11.72
C ASN A 371 16.81 -3.23 -12.67
N THR A 372 15.56 -2.83 -12.76
CA THR A 372 15.08 -1.81 -13.70
C THR A 372 14.66 -0.50 -13.04
N CYS A 373 14.64 -0.43 -11.72
CA CYS A 373 14.38 0.79 -10.95
C CYS A 373 15.65 1.24 -10.22
N GLN A 374 15.98 2.52 -10.30
CA GLN A 374 17.11 3.09 -9.56
C GLN A 374 16.87 3.04 -8.06
N GLU A 375 15.64 3.35 -7.63
CA GLU A 375 15.28 3.43 -6.23
C GLU A 375 14.30 2.33 -5.85
N VAL A 376 14.48 1.79 -4.64
CA VAL A 376 13.62 0.77 -4.04
C VAL A 376 13.35 1.15 -2.60
N ASN A 377 12.12 1.03 -2.15
CA ASN A 377 11.78 1.29 -0.75
C ASN A 377 10.79 0.29 -0.17
N GLY A 378 10.94 0.04 1.14
CA GLY A 378 9.93 -0.60 1.97
C GLY A 378 8.92 0.41 2.51
N VAL A 379 7.93 -0.07 3.26
CA VAL A 379 6.76 0.71 3.71
C VAL A 379 6.72 0.97 5.21
N SER A 380 7.80 0.65 5.92
CA SER A 380 8.12 1.05 7.28
C SER A 380 9.63 0.92 7.52
N TRP A 381 10.13 1.48 8.62
CA TRP A 381 11.55 1.33 8.95
C TRP A 381 11.97 -0.14 9.05
N LEU A 382 11.22 -0.94 9.80
CA LEU A 382 11.53 -2.37 9.95
C LEU A 382 11.41 -3.12 8.62
N HIS A 383 10.39 -2.84 7.83
CA HIS A 383 10.19 -3.45 6.52
C HIS A 383 11.32 -3.06 5.54
N GLY A 384 11.83 -1.83 5.64
CA GLY A 384 13.05 -1.42 4.93
C GLY A 384 14.24 -2.33 5.26
N LYS A 385 14.45 -2.65 6.54
CA LYS A 385 15.50 -3.59 6.98
C LYS A 385 15.26 -5.01 6.48
N VAL A 386 14.03 -5.51 6.58
CA VAL A 386 13.63 -6.82 6.04
C VAL A 386 13.86 -6.87 4.53
N SER A 387 13.54 -5.81 3.80
CA SER A 387 13.72 -5.72 2.35
C SER A 387 15.18 -5.67 1.95
N GLN A 388 16.05 -4.99 2.71
CA GLN A 388 17.49 -5.00 2.51
C GLN A 388 18.06 -6.42 2.57
N GLU A 389 17.61 -7.22 3.53
CA GLU A 389 18.01 -8.63 3.63
C GLU A 389 17.40 -9.49 2.53
N MET A 390 16.12 -9.30 2.24
CA MET A 390 15.38 -10.08 1.24
C MET A 390 15.97 -9.95 -0.16
N PHE A 391 16.45 -8.77 -0.52
CA PHE A 391 17.03 -8.47 -1.82
C PHE A 391 18.56 -8.53 -1.88
N SER A 392 19.21 -8.88 -0.79
CA SER A 392 20.68 -8.89 -0.69
C SER A 392 21.37 -9.77 -1.75
N GLY A 393 20.72 -10.85 -2.18
CA GLY A 393 21.22 -11.73 -3.23
C GLY A 393 21.30 -11.09 -4.62
N ILE A 394 20.56 -10.00 -4.86
CA ILE A 394 20.59 -9.27 -6.14
C ILE A 394 21.89 -8.48 -6.26
N TRP A 395 22.33 -7.83 -5.19
CA TRP A 395 23.50 -6.97 -5.14
C TRP A 395 24.66 -7.67 -4.46
N LYS A 396 25.22 -8.63 -5.15
CA LYS A 396 26.30 -9.49 -4.64
C LYS A 396 27.55 -8.68 -4.30
N GLY A 397 28.21 -9.09 -3.23
CA GLY A 397 29.43 -8.46 -2.75
C GLY A 397 29.22 -7.35 -1.71
N TYR A 398 27.98 -7.01 -1.41
CA TYR A 398 27.61 -6.05 -0.38
C TYR A 398 26.80 -6.71 0.73
N PHE A 399 26.95 -6.22 1.96
CA PHE A 399 26.13 -6.65 3.09
C PHE A 399 24.73 -6.02 3.00
N PRO A 400 23.68 -6.67 3.56
CA PRO A 400 22.33 -6.12 3.55
C PRO A 400 22.25 -4.69 4.09
N GLU A 401 22.98 -4.39 5.17
CA GLU A 401 23.01 -3.08 5.81
C GLU A 401 23.65 -1.96 4.97
N GLU A 402 24.35 -2.31 3.88
CA GLU A 402 24.88 -1.36 2.91
C GLU A 402 23.90 -1.06 1.76
N SER A 403 22.80 -1.80 1.71
CA SER A 403 21.83 -1.68 0.61
C SER A 403 21.22 -0.28 0.54
N HIS A 404 21.02 0.20 -0.69
CA HIS A 404 20.32 1.46 -0.96
C HIS A 404 18.80 1.37 -0.78
N VAL A 405 18.25 0.18 -0.52
CA VAL A 405 16.83 0.04 -0.22
C VAL A 405 16.48 0.88 0.99
N GLY A 406 15.64 1.88 0.76
CA GLY A 406 15.17 2.78 1.79
C GLY A 406 13.79 2.41 2.32
N TYR A 407 13.15 3.36 2.97
CA TYR A 407 11.77 3.21 3.42
C TYR A 407 11.03 4.55 3.41
N VAL A 408 9.72 4.46 3.23
CA VAL A 408 8.76 5.51 3.56
C VAL A 408 7.64 4.82 4.33
N THR A 409 7.46 5.20 5.58
CA THR A 409 6.40 4.61 6.40
C THR A 409 5.04 5.05 5.89
N ASN A 410 4.12 4.10 5.70
CA ASN A 410 2.80 4.40 5.21
C ASN A 410 2.05 5.34 6.17
N GLY A 411 1.18 6.15 5.61
CA GLY A 411 0.25 7.01 6.30
C GLY A 411 -1.17 6.84 5.76
N VAL A 412 -2.09 7.63 6.23
CA VAL A 412 -3.51 7.58 5.85
C VAL A 412 -4.03 8.95 5.45
N HIS A 413 -4.96 8.97 4.51
CA HIS A 413 -5.62 10.20 4.07
C HIS A 413 -6.58 10.69 5.15
N PHE A 414 -6.17 11.71 5.89
CA PHE A 414 -6.92 12.27 7.03
C PHE A 414 -8.38 12.59 6.68
N PRO A 415 -8.70 13.29 5.57
CA PRO A 415 -10.10 13.63 5.26
C PRO A 415 -10.98 12.41 4.97
N THR A 416 -10.43 11.30 4.51
CA THR A 416 -11.19 10.07 4.27
C THR A 416 -11.55 9.36 5.57
N TRP A 417 -10.59 9.23 6.50
CA TRP A 417 -10.71 8.32 7.64
C TRP A 417 -11.14 8.98 8.93
N SER A 418 -10.96 10.29 9.09
CA SER A 418 -11.48 11.03 10.24
C SER A 418 -12.99 11.24 10.13
N ALA A 419 -13.71 10.88 11.18
CA ALA A 419 -15.14 11.13 11.26
C ALA A 419 -15.46 12.63 11.23
N THR A 420 -16.64 12.98 10.76
CA THR A 420 -17.10 14.38 10.67
C THR A 420 -17.01 15.09 12.00
N GLU A 421 -17.33 14.42 13.10
CA GLU A 421 -17.25 14.97 14.47
C GLU A 421 -15.83 15.40 14.81
N TRP A 422 -14.83 14.60 14.47
CA TRP A 422 -13.43 14.94 14.68
C TRP A 422 -12.94 16.02 13.73
N LYS A 423 -13.34 16.00 12.48
CA LYS A 423 -13.02 17.09 11.53
C LYS A 423 -13.52 18.44 12.03
N LYS A 424 -14.74 18.48 12.55
CA LYS A 424 -15.32 19.71 13.15
C LYS A 424 -14.58 20.14 14.41
N LEU A 425 -14.19 19.20 15.26
CA LEU A 425 -13.42 19.48 16.47
C LEU A 425 -12.02 20.04 16.11
N TYR A 426 -11.32 19.42 15.19
CA TYR A 426 -10.02 19.91 14.74
C TYR A 426 -10.14 21.28 14.05
N ALA A 427 -11.12 21.49 13.20
CA ALA A 427 -11.36 22.79 12.57
C ALA A 427 -11.64 23.91 13.59
N LYS A 428 -12.28 23.59 14.70
CA LYS A 428 -12.59 24.54 15.79
C LYS A 428 -11.34 24.92 16.59
N HIS A 429 -10.45 23.97 16.86
CA HIS A 429 -9.36 24.13 17.82
C HIS A 429 -7.96 24.24 17.21
N PHE A 430 -7.76 23.71 15.99
CA PHE A 430 -6.47 23.72 15.32
C PHE A 430 -6.28 24.99 14.46
N ALA A 431 -5.05 25.25 14.08
CA ALA A 431 -4.73 26.37 13.19
C ALA A 431 -5.47 26.26 11.85
N PRO A 432 -5.86 27.40 11.23
CA PRO A 432 -6.62 27.40 9.97
C PRO A 432 -5.95 26.65 8.81
N ASN A 433 -4.60 26.60 8.80
CA ASN A 433 -3.82 25.90 7.78
C ASN A 433 -3.57 24.42 8.10
N PHE A 434 -4.30 23.83 9.03
CA PHE A 434 -4.09 22.45 9.48
C PHE A 434 -4.04 21.44 8.33
N LEU A 435 -4.99 21.52 7.41
CA LEU A 435 -5.05 20.57 6.30
C LEU A 435 -3.90 20.70 5.28
N GLU A 436 -3.25 21.86 5.26
CA GLU A 436 -2.11 22.14 4.38
C GLU A 436 -0.78 21.77 5.04
N ASP A 437 -0.73 21.75 6.37
CA ASP A 437 0.48 21.51 7.17
C ASP A 437 0.27 20.41 8.23
N GLN A 438 -0.22 19.25 7.77
CA GLN A 438 -0.62 18.15 8.64
C GLN A 438 0.54 17.48 9.38
N SER A 439 1.78 17.68 8.94
CA SER A 439 2.98 17.13 9.59
C SER A 439 3.53 18.01 10.70
N ASN A 440 2.95 19.18 10.92
CA ASN A 440 3.38 20.13 11.93
C ASN A 440 2.84 19.74 13.32
N GLU A 441 3.70 19.13 14.12
CA GLU A 441 3.35 18.67 15.47
C GLU A 441 2.72 19.75 16.35
N LYS A 442 3.17 21.00 16.23
CA LYS A 442 2.65 22.11 17.03
C LYS A 442 1.18 22.37 16.79
N ILE A 443 0.67 22.12 15.57
CA ILE A 443 -0.74 22.25 15.27
C ILE A 443 -1.54 21.19 16.05
N TRP A 444 -1.06 19.95 16.07
CA TRP A 444 -1.70 18.84 16.77
C TRP A 444 -1.64 18.97 18.30
N GLU A 445 -0.62 19.62 18.83
CA GLU A 445 -0.50 19.90 20.27
C GLU A 445 -1.67 20.73 20.82
N ALA A 446 -2.38 21.44 19.96
CA ALA A 446 -3.61 22.17 20.35
C ALA A 446 -4.69 21.26 20.95
N ILE A 447 -4.64 19.93 20.71
CA ILE A 447 -5.57 18.99 21.33
C ILE A 447 -5.49 19.00 22.85
N TYR A 448 -4.33 19.32 23.44
CA TYR A 448 -4.19 19.42 24.89
C TYR A 448 -5.01 20.54 25.51
N ASN A 449 -5.38 21.56 24.73
CA ASN A 449 -6.21 22.69 25.17
C ASN A 449 -7.72 22.45 25.00
N VAL A 450 -8.11 21.33 24.39
CA VAL A 450 -9.50 20.94 24.24
C VAL A 450 -10.02 20.41 25.58
N ALA A 451 -11.23 20.80 25.97
CA ALA A 451 -11.84 20.30 27.21
C ALA A 451 -11.99 18.78 27.17
N ASP A 452 -11.68 18.10 28.27
CA ASP A 452 -11.76 16.63 28.36
C ASP A 452 -13.17 16.13 28.07
N GLU A 453 -14.19 16.85 28.50
CA GLU A 453 -15.59 16.54 28.23
C GLU A 453 -15.90 16.54 26.74
N GLU A 454 -15.38 17.49 25.99
CA GLU A 454 -15.59 17.58 24.53
C GLU A 454 -14.97 16.37 23.83
N ILE A 455 -13.78 15.93 24.24
CA ILE A 455 -13.14 14.70 23.76
C ILE A 455 -13.97 13.46 24.05
N TRP A 456 -14.39 13.33 25.31
CA TRP A 456 -15.20 12.19 25.76
C TRP A 456 -16.55 12.11 25.06
N GLU A 457 -17.26 13.21 24.95
CA GLU A 457 -18.55 13.30 24.26
C GLU A 457 -18.43 12.96 22.78
N THR A 458 -17.39 13.43 22.10
CA THR A 458 -17.10 13.09 20.70
C THR A 458 -16.89 11.59 20.54
N ARG A 459 -16.10 10.97 21.42
CA ARG A 459 -15.91 9.52 21.42
C ARG A 459 -17.22 8.77 21.66
N MET A 460 -18.00 9.16 22.64
CA MET A 460 -19.27 8.51 22.95
C MET A 460 -20.28 8.63 21.81
N ALA A 461 -20.36 9.77 21.15
CA ALA A 461 -21.25 9.96 20.00
C ALA A 461 -20.93 8.97 18.87
N LEU A 462 -19.66 8.74 18.60
CA LEU A 462 -19.21 7.79 17.57
C LEU A 462 -19.42 6.34 18.01
N LYS A 463 -19.27 6.01 19.28
CA LYS A 463 -19.61 4.68 19.81
C LYS A 463 -21.10 4.38 19.65
N TYR A 464 -21.98 5.33 19.98
CA TYR A 464 -23.43 5.17 19.79
C TYR A 464 -23.79 4.94 18.32
N LYS A 465 -23.17 5.68 17.41
CA LYS A 465 -23.36 5.48 15.96
C LYS A 465 -22.92 4.07 15.50
N LEU A 466 -21.79 3.57 16.02
CA LEU A 466 -21.34 2.22 15.72
C LEU A 466 -22.28 1.16 16.26
N VAL A 467 -22.68 1.25 17.50
CA VAL A 467 -23.61 0.29 18.13
C VAL A 467 -24.96 0.28 17.42
N ASP A 468 -25.50 1.44 17.07
CA ASP A 468 -26.74 1.53 16.28
C ASP A 468 -26.60 0.88 14.90
N HIS A 469 -25.46 1.10 14.21
CA HIS A 469 -25.18 0.43 12.95
C HIS A 469 -25.13 -1.08 13.09
N ILE A 470 -24.45 -1.59 14.12
CA ILE A 470 -24.35 -3.04 14.38
C ILE A 470 -25.73 -3.64 14.64
N ARG A 471 -26.53 -2.99 15.46
CA ARG A 471 -27.93 -3.45 15.73
C ARG A 471 -28.76 -3.54 14.45
N LYS A 472 -28.67 -2.54 13.58
CA LYS A 472 -29.35 -2.54 12.27
C LYS A 472 -28.84 -3.65 11.37
N GLN A 473 -27.53 -3.84 11.29
CA GLN A 473 -26.93 -4.90 10.48
C GLN A 473 -27.39 -6.29 10.95
N PHE A 474 -27.42 -6.57 12.24
CA PHE A 474 -27.90 -7.85 12.75
C PHE A 474 -29.37 -8.08 12.49
N SER A 475 -30.22 -7.09 12.60
CA SER A 475 -31.64 -7.24 12.29
C SER A 475 -31.90 -7.54 10.81
N GLU A 476 -31.06 -7.03 9.91
CA GLU A 476 -31.14 -7.31 8.47
C GLU A 476 -30.52 -8.68 8.11
N SER A 477 -29.39 -9.05 8.71
CA SER A 477 -28.69 -10.32 8.46
C SER A 477 -29.46 -11.55 8.91
N TRP A 478 -30.24 -11.40 9.98
CA TRP A 478 -31.07 -12.48 10.51
C TRP A 478 -31.95 -13.13 9.44
N LEU A 479 -32.60 -12.30 8.63
CA LEU A 479 -33.51 -12.78 7.57
C LEU A 479 -32.77 -13.57 6.49
N LYS A 480 -31.48 -13.31 6.31
CA LYS A 480 -30.64 -14.00 5.31
C LYS A 480 -30.05 -15.29 5.84
N ASN A 481 -29.64 -15.33 7.09
CA ASN A 481 -28.83 -16.42 7.64
C ASN A 481 -29.64 -17.49 8.38
N GLN A 482 -30.96 -17.34 8.50
CA GLN A 482 -31.87 -18.31 9.13
C GLN A 482 -31.41 -18.79 10.53
N GLY A 483 -30.68 -17.91 11.25
CA GLY A 483 -30.23 -18.22 12.61
C GLY A 483 -31.37 -18.23 13.63
N ASP A 484 -31.07 -18.63 14.86
CA ASP A 484 -32.03 -18.58 15.95
C ASP A 484 -32.39 -17.13 16.32
N PRO A 485 -33.66 -16.69 16.17
CA PRO A 485 -34.08 -15.33 16.48
C PRO A 485 -33.73 -14.88 17.91
N SER A 486 -33.83 -15.80 18.87
CA SER A 486 -33.56 -15.49 20.27
C SER A 486 -32.11 -15.06 20.51
N ARG A 487 -31.16 -15.61 19.75
CA ARG A 487 -29.76 -15.20 19.81
C ARG A 487 -29.55 -13.79 19.31
N ILE A 488 -30.23 -13.41 18.23
CA ILE A 488 -30.12 -12.06 17.66
C ILE A 488 -30.71 -11.02 18.61
N VAL A 489 -31.88 -11.29 19.17
CA VAL A 489 -32.48 -10.44 20.19
C VAL A 489 -31.54 -10.28 21.38
N SER A 490 -31.02 -11.39 21.89
CA SER A 490 -30.05 -11.37 22.99
C SER A 490 -28.76 -10.59 22.65
N LEU A 491 -28.26 -10.73 21.44
CA LEU A 491 -27.08 -9.99 20.97
C LEU A 491 -27.36 -8.48 20.90
N MET A 492 -28.51 -8.10 20.34
CA MET A 492 -28.91 -6.70 20.23
C MET A 492 -29.11 -6.03 21.58
N GLU A 493 -29.60 -6.77 22.57
CA GLU A 493 -29.74 -6.28 23.95
C GLU A 493 -28.40 -6.16 24.68
N LYS A 494 -27.49 -7.10 24.46
CA LYS A 494 -26.19 -7.15 25.15
C LYS A 494 -25.15 -6.19 24.62
N ILE A 495 -25.23 -5.76 23.36
CA ILE A 495 -24.35 -4.75 22.83
C ILE A 495 -24.52 -3.46 23.62
N ASN A 496 -23.43 -2.99 24.22
CA ASN A 496 -23.45 -1.90 25.19
C ASN A 496 -22.48 -0.78 24.79
N PRO A 497 -22.97 0.41 24.41
CA PRO A 497 -22.11 1.53 24.07
C PRO A 497 -21.33 2.10 25.28
N ASN A 498 -21.72 1.73 26.49
CA ASN A 498 -20.99 2.13 27.70
C ASN A 498 -19.87 1.14 28.08
N ALA A 499 -19.81 -0.02 27.45
CA ALA A 499 -18.70 -0.95 27.61
C ALA A 499 -17.48 -0.46 26.83
N LEU A 500 -16.29 -0.89 27.27
CA LEU A 500 -15.08 -0.74 26.45
C LEU A 500 -15.22 -1.59 25.19
N LEU A 501 -15.12 -0.98 24.02
CA LEU A 501 -15.19 -1.67 22.73
C LEU A 501 -13.78 -1.81 22.14
N ILE A 502 -13.38 -3.03 21.81
CA ILE A 502 -12.10 -3.34 21.17
C ILE A 502 -12.37 -3.89 19.77
N GLY A 503 -11.78 -3.27 18.76
CA GLY A 503 -11.92 -3.67 17.37
C GLY A 503 -10.69 -4.44 16.87
N PHE A 504 -10.95 -5.53 16.16
CA PHE A 504 -9.97 -6.28 15.39
C PHE A 504 -10.55 -6.52 13.99
N ALA A 505 -10.12 -5.74 13.02
CA ALA A 505 -10.67 -5.82 11.66
C ALA A 505 -9.57 -5.74 10.62
N ARG A 506 -9.39 -6.83 9.87
CA ARG A 506 -8.35 -6.98 8.86
C ARG A 506 -8.57 -8.23 8.02
N ARG A 507 -7.78 -8.37 6.95
CA ARG A 507 -7.75 -9.64 6.19
C ARG A 507 -7.36 -10.79 7.11
N PHE A 508 -8.09 -11.89 7.05
CA PHE A 508 -7.78 -13.10 7.81
C PHE A 508 -6.71 -13.90 7.07
N ALA A 509 -5.51 -13.85 7.62
CA ALA A 509 -4.35 -14.64 7.23
C ALA A 509 -3.66 -15.13 8.51
N THR A 510 -2.99 -16.27 8.45
CA THR A 510 -2.42 -16.94 9.64
C THR A 510 -1.49 -16.03 10.45
N TYR A 511 -0.60 -15.29 9.78
CA TYR A 511 0.39 -14.44 10.47
C TYR A 511 -0.23 -13.26 11.24
N LYS A 512 -1.47 -12.89 10.93
CA LYS A 512 -2.19 -11.82 11.63
C LYS A 512 -2.75 -12.25 12.97
N ARG A 513 -2.73 -13.54 13.24
CA ARG A 513 -3.05 -14.20 14.52
C ARG A 513 -4.37 -13.77 15.13
N ALA A 514 -5.44 -13.79 14.34
CA ALA A 514 -6.79 -13.50 14.84
C ALA A 514 -7.21 -14.44 15.98
N HIS A 515 -6.60 -15.64 16.07
CA HIS A 515 -6.84 -16.64 17.12
C HIS A 515 -6.19 -16.31 18.47
N LEU A 516 -5.26 -15.36 18.53
CA LEU A 516 -4.39 -15.13 19.68
C LEU A 516 -5.18 -14.83 20.96
N LEU A 517 -6.22 -14.01 20.87
CA LEU A 517 -7.12 -13.67 21.98
C LEU A 517 -7.82 -14.91 22.56
N PHE A 518 -7.97 -15.99 21.80
CA PHE A 518 -8.68 -17.21 22.18
C PHE A 518 -7.76 -18.34 22.65
N THR A 519 -6.52 -18.03 22.96
CA THR A 519 -5.52 -19.00 23.41
C THR A 519 -5.87 -19.57 24.79
N ASP A 520 -6.40 -18.73 25.68
CA ASP A 520 -6.92 -19.12 27.01
C ASP A 520 -8.38 -18.64 27.16
N LEU A 521 -9.32 -19.51 26.79
CA LEU A 521 -10.75 -19.19 26.82
C LEU A 521 -11.30 -19.03 28.23
N GLU A 522 -10.74 -19.68 29.23
CA GLU A 522 -11.18 -19.53 30.62
C GLU A 522 -10.82 -18.14 31.15
N ARG A 523 -9.57 -17.70 30.91
CA ARG A 523 -9.15 -16.35 31.30
C ARG A 523 -9.92 -15.27 30.53
N LEU A 524 -10.11 -15.45 29.22
CA LEU A 524 -10.91 -14.53 28.42
C LEU A 524 -12.35 -14.44 28.92
N SER A 525 -12.97 -15.57 29.29
CA SER A 525 -14.33 -15.59 29.85
C SER A 525 -14.43 -14.78 31.14
N LYS A 526 -13.45 -14.87 32.02
CA LYS A 526 -13.37 -14.07 33.24
C LYS A 526 -13.26 -12.57 32.93
N ILE A 527 -12.48 -12.20 31.92
CA ILE A 527 -12.29 -10.80 31.52
C ILE A 527 -13.60 -10.22 30.98
N VAL A 528 -14.24 -10.90 30.03
CA VAL A 528 -15.45 -10.36 29.34
C VAL A 528 -16.72 -10.42 30.18
N ASN A 529 -16.75 -11.22 31.23
CA ASN A 529 -17.88 -11.35 32.14
C ASN A 529 -17.68 -10.63 33.49
N ASN A 530 -16.63 -9.84 33.63
CA ASN A 530 -16.43 -9.02 34.80
C ASN A 530 -17.47 -7.88 34.83
N PRO A 531 -18.37 -7.83 35.83
CA PRO A 531 -19.42 -6.84 35.87
C PRO A 531 -18.90 -5.42 36.15
N ASP A 532 -17.73 -5.28 36.76
CA ASP A 532 -17.13 -3.99 37.11
C ASP A 532 -16.41 -3.37 35.89
N TYR A 533 -15.93 -4.22 34.98
CA TYR A 533 -15.17 -3.82 33.78
C TYR A 533 -15.77 -4.44 32.51
N PRO A 534 -16.97 -4.05 32.08
CA PRO A 534 -17.55 -4.59 30.85
C PRO A 534 -16.66 -4.30 29.62
N VAL A 535 -16.37 -5.35 28.86
CA VAL A 535 -15.60 -5.23 27.62
C VAL A 535 -16.20 -6.11 26.53
N GLN A 536 -16.22 -5.60 25.30
CA GLN A 536 -16.74 -6.31 24.13
C GLN A 536 -15.73 -6.22 22.99
N PHE A 537 -15.57 -7.32 22.26
CA PHE A 537 -14.66 -7.42 21.11
C PHE A 537 -15.44 -7.53 19.81
N LEU A 538 -15.09 -6.69 18.85
CA LEU A 538 -15.67 -6.68 17.52
C LEU A 538 -14.63 -7.18 16.52
N PHE A 539 -14.94 -8.30 15.85
CA PHE A 539 -14.12 -8.88 14.79
C PHE A 539 -14.77 -8.66 13.44
N ALA A 540 -13.99 -8.32 12.44
CA ALA A 540 -14.43 -8.23 11.06
C ALA A 540 -13.26 -8.55 10.13
N GLY A 541 -13.56 -9.03 8.94
CA GLY A 541 -12.54 -9.29 7.92
C GLY A 541 -12.89 -10.44 7.00
N LYS A 542 -12.24 -10.44 5.85
CA LYS A 542 -12.37 -11.45 4.80
C LYS A 542 -11.10 -12.28 4.70
N ALA A 543 -11.26 -13.59 4.44
CA ALA A 543 -10.15 -14.43 4.01
C ALA A 543 -10.20 -14.58 2.48
N HIS A 544 -9.02 -14.70 1.85
CA HIS A 544 -8.98 -14.97 0.41
C HIS A 544 -9.77 -16.26 0.11
N PRO A 545 -10.54 -16.33 -1.01
CA PRO A 545 -11.33 -17.51 -1.35
C PRO A 545 -10.55 -18.83 -1.42
N HIS A 546 -9.25 -18.76 -1.69
CA HIS A 546 -8.33 -19.92 -1.69
C HIS A 546 -7.59 -20.14 -0.38
N ASP A 547 -7.77 -19.29 0.62
CA ASP A 547 -7.13 -19.40 1.93
C ASP A 547 -8.04 -20.14 2.92
N GLY A 548 -7.97 -21.48 2.89
CA GLY A 548 -8.74 -22.32 3.81
C GLY A 548 -8.41 -22.14 5.28
N ALA A 549 -7.16 -21.81 5.61
CA ALA A 549 -6.73 -21.54 6.98
C ALA A 549 -7.33 -20.24 7.52
N GLY A 550 -7.32 -19.17 6.73
CA GLY A 550 -7.96 -17.90 7.07
C GLY A 550 -9.47 -18.03 7.25
N GLN A 551 -10.15 -18.79 6.36
CA GLN A 551 -11.58 -19.10 6.47
C GLN A 551 -11.88 -19.91 7.74
N GLY A 552 -11.01 -20.86 8.09
CA GLY A 552 -11.12 -21.64 9.32
C GLY A 552 -11.02 -20.79 10.59
N LEU A 553 -10.20 -19.75 10.60
CA LEU A 553 -10.13 -18.80 11.71
C LEU A 553 -11.42 -18.01 11.88
N ILE A 554 -12.05 -17.56 10.80
CA ILE A 554 -13.36 -16.90 10.84
C ILE A 554 -14.39 -17.84 11.45
N LYS A 555 -14.46 -19.07 10.98
CA LYS A 555 -15.41 -20.10 11.48
C LYS A 555 -15.20 -20.34 12.98
N LYS A 556 -13.98 -20.47 13.44
CA LYS A 556 -13.63 -20.65 14.85
C LYS A 556 -14.12 -19.47 15.71
N ILE A 557 -13.91 -18.25 15.27
CA ILE A 557 -14.35 -17.05 16.00
C ILE A 557 -15.87 -17.02 16.08
N VAL A 558 -16.57 -17.31 14.99
CA VAL A 558 -18.04 -17.37 14.95
C VAL A 558 -18.58 -18.45 15.90
N GLU A 559 -17.98 -19.63 15.95
CA GLU A 559 -18.33 -20.70 16.90
C GLU A 559 -18.16 -20.27 18.36
N ILE A 560 -17.04 -19.61 18.68
CA ILE A 560 -16.78 -19.09 20.03
C ILE A 560 -17.79 -17.99 20.40
N SER A 561 -18.12 -17.09 19.46
CA SER A 561 -19.08 -16.00 19.69
C SER A 561 -20.47 -16.48 20.07
N ARG A 562 -20.82 -17.72 19.75
CA ARG A 562 -22.13 -18.35 20.03
C ARG A 562 -22.19 -19.06 21.39
N ARG A 563 -21.06 -19.24 22.04
CA ARG A 563 -21.06 -19.89 23.38
C ARG A 563 -21.72 -18.98 24.41
N PRO A 564 -22.44 -19.54 25.40
CA PRO A 564 -23.16 -18.72 26.38
C PRO A 564 -22.30 -17.69 27.09
N GLU A 565 -21.06 -18.02 27.44
CA GLU A 565 -20.12 -17.16 28.13
C GLU A 565 -19.61 -16.01 27.27
N PHE A 566 -19.67 -16.13 25.93
CA PHE A 566 -19.16 -15.12 24.99
C PHE A 566 -20.25 -14.39 24.20
N LEU A 567 -21.48 -14.85 24.27
CA LEU A 567 -22.59 -14.25 23.53
C LEU A 567 -22.77 -12.77 23.88
N GLY A 568 -22.69 -11.90 22.87
CA GLY A 568 -22.72 -10.46 23.03
C GLY A 568 -21.43 -9.84 23.58
N LYS A 569 -20.37 -10.65 23.81
CA LYS A 569 -19.05 -10.19 24.25
C LYS A 569 -18.00 -10.33 23.16
N ILE A 570 -18.10 -11.39 22.35
CA ILE A 570 -17.32 -11.62 21.14
C ILE A 570 -18.29 -11.59 19.97
N ILE A 571 -18.09 -10.64 19.06
CA ILE A 571 -19.03 -10.36 17.96
C ILE A 571 -18.26 -10.34 16.66
N PHE A 572 -18.70 -11.13 15.68
CA PHE A 572 -18.17 -11.11 14.32
C PHE A 572 -19.13 -10.34 13.40
N LEU A 573 -18.57 -9.34 12.69
CA LEU A 573 -19.31 -8.50 11.72
C LEU A 573 -18.99 -8.95 10.32
N GLU A 574 -20.02 -9.27 9.54
CA GLU A 574 -19.89 -9.72 8.15
C GLU A 574 -19.54 -8.58 7.20
N ASN A 575 -18.92 -8.97 6.10
CA ASN A 575 -18.68 -8.10 4.94
C ASN A 575 -17.90 -6.83 5.25
N TYR A 576 -16.69 -6.99 5.78
CA TYR A 576 -15.78 -5.89 6.04
C TYR A 576 -15.44 -5.14 4.74
N ASP A 577 -15.82 -3.90 4.64
CA ASP A 577 -15.58 -3.00 3.52
C ASP A 577 -15.19 -1.60 4.04
N MET A 578 -15.01 -0.63 3.15
CA MET A 578 -14.63 0.73 3.54
C MET A 578 -15.68 1.43 4.42
N GLN A 579 -16.96 1.14 4.23
CA GLN A 579 -18.02 1.73 5.07
C GLN A 579 -17.94 1.22 6.50
N LEU A 580 -17.85 -0.10 6.67
CA LEU A 580 -17.71 -0.71 8.00
C LEU A 580 -16.38 -0.31 8.64
N ALA A 581 -15.31 -0.24 7.85
CA ALA A 581 -14.00 0.21 8.32
C ALA A 581 -14.06 1.62 8.92
N ARG A 582 -14.67 2.58 8.24
CA ARG A 582 -14.84 3.96 8.75
C ARG A 582 -15.58 4.00 10.09
N ARG A 583 -16.61 3.17 10.24
CA ARG A 583 -17.38 3.10 11.49
C ARG A 583 -16.60 2.46 12.62
N LEU A 584 -15.86 1.40 12.33
CA LEU A 584 -15.04 0.69 13.33
C LEU A 584 -13.86 1.56 13.79
N VAL A 585 -13.08 2.13 12.87
CA VAL A 585 -11.91 2.95 13.25
C VAL A 585 -12.27 4.24 13.97
N SER A 586 -13.52 4.67 13.91
CA SER A 586 -14.01 5.85 14.62
C SER A 586 -14.86 5.51 15.85
N GLY A 587 -15.42 4.31 15.91
CA GLY A 587 -16.43 3.94 16.91
C GLY A 587 -15.95 3.09 18.07
N VAL A 588 -14.91 2.30 17.92
CA VAL A 588 -14.31 1.50 19.01
C VAL A 588 -13.44 2.36 19.91
N ASP A 589 -13.12 1.89 21.10
CA ASP A 589 -12.23 2.58 22.03
C ASP A 589 -10.76 2.18 21.81
N ILE A 590 -10.55 0.91 21.49
CA ILE A 590 -9.23 0.33 21.22
C ILE A 590 -9.22 -0.33 19.86
N TRP A 591 -8.13 -0.11 19.14
CA TRP A 591 -7.79 -0.83 17.92
C TRP A 591 -6.67 -1.80 18.18
N MET A 592 -6.96 -3.10 18.01
CA MET A 592 -6.01 -4.18 18.34
C MET A 592 -5.43 -4.82 17.07
N ASN A 593 -4.11 -5.01 17.06
CA ASN A 593 -3.39 -5.74 16.02
C ASN A 593 -2.35 -6.68 16.64
N THR A 594 -2.38 -7.94 16.25
CA THR A 594 -1.54 -9.00 16.84
C THR A 594 -0.73 -9.79 15.80
N PRO A 595 -0.05 -9.12 14.85
CA PRO A 595 0.69 -9.83 13.81
C PRO A 595 1.88 -10.60 14.38
N THR A 596 2.34 -11.61 13.64
CA THR A 596 3.63 -12.26 13.90
C THR A 596 4.75 -11.34 13.40
N ARG A 597 5.56 -10.83 14.30
CA ARG A 597 6.69 -9.97 13.94
C ARG A 597 7.78 -10.78 13.21
N PRO A 598 8.38 -10.29 12.10
CA PRO A 598 8.24 -8.98 11.44
C PRO A 598 7.35 -9.03 10.18
N LEU A 599 6.30 -9.80 10.16
CA LEU A 599 5.52 -10.10 8.96
C LEU A 599 4.49 -9.03 8.59
N GLU A 600 4.21 -8.06 9.46
CA GLU A 600 3.41 -6.89 9.10
C GLU A 600 4.33 -5.82 8.49
N ALA A 601 4.24 -5.62 7.19
CA ALA A 601 5.11 -4.68 6.49
C ALA A 601 4.94 -3.24 6.99
N SER A 602 3.72 -2.78 7.14
CA SER A 602 3.39 -1.49 7.73
C SER A 602 2.16 -1.57 8.63
N GLY A 603 1.01 -1.93 8.06
CA GLY A 603 -0.29 -1.66 8.66
C GLY A 603 -0.64 -0.18 8.55
N THR A 604 -1.92 0.13 8.45
CA THR A 604 -2.43 1.51 8.40
C THR A 604 -3.73 1.69 9.18
N SER A 605 -4.39 0.59 9.55
CA SER A 605 -5.67 0.65 10.24
C SER A 605 -5.60 1.34 11.61
N GLY A 606 -4.52 1.10 12.34
CA GLY A 606 -4.27 1.77 13.61
C GLY A 606 -4.02 3.27 13.48
N GLU A 607 -3.44 3.70 12.38
CA GLU A 607 -3.24 5.13 12.07
C GLU A 607 -4.58 5.84 11.80
N LYS A 608 -5.52 5.17 11.12
CA LYS A 608 -6.89 5.65 10.93
C LYS A 608 -7.62 5.79 12.26
N ALA A 609 -7.48 4.79 13.10
CA ALA A 609 -8.11 4.74 14.41
C ALA A 609 -7.64 5.90 15.29
N LEU A 610 -6.34 6.14 15.37
CA LEU A 610 -5.80 7.18 16.25
C LEU A 610 -6.27 8.60 15.88
N MET A 611 -6.54 8.88 14.61
CA MET A 611 -7.07 10.17 14.17
C MET A 611 -8.52 10.41 14.62
N ASN A 612 -9.19 9.37 15.11
CA ASN A 612 -10.53 9.38 15.66
C ASN A 612 -10.56 9.21 17.19
N GLY A 613 -9.45 9.45 17.86
CA GLY A 613 -9.34 9.26 19.29
C GLY A 613 -9.48 7.81 19.76
N VAL A 614 -9.25 6.85 18.86
CA VAL A 614 -9.21 5.43 19.19
C VAL A 614 -7.76 5.06 19.51
N VAL A 615 -7.56 4.33 20.61
CA VAL A 615 -6.22 4.04 21.13
C VAL A 615 -5.69 2.72 20.56
N ASN A 616 -4.44 2.71 20.13
CA ASN A 616 -3.80 1.51 19.60
C ASN A 616 -3.31 0.59 20.69
N PHE A 617 -3.54 -0.72 20.47
CA PHE A 617 -2.96 -1.82 21.25
C PHE A 617 -2.45 -2.87 20.26
N SER A 618 -1.14 -2.91 20.08
CA SER A 618 -0.54 -3.70 18.99
C SER A 618 0.82 -4.28 19.36
N VAL A 619 1.20 -5.33 18.66
CA VAL A 619 2.58 -5.82 18.60
C VAL A 619 3.45 -4.72 17.98
N LEU A 620 4.71 -4.61 18.44
CA LEU A 620 5.70 -3.67 17.90
C LEU A 620 6.23 -4.16 16.54
N ASP A 621 5.39 -4.03 15.54
CA ASP A 621 5.64 -4.41 14.16
C ASP A 621 5.11 -3.32 13.21
N GLY A 622 5.63 -3.27 12.01
CA GLY A 622 5.25 -2.26 11.03
C GLY A 622 5.36 -0.83 11.57
N TRP A 623 4.33 -0.03 11.34
CA TRP A 623 4.32 1.38 11.74
C TRP A 623 4.34 1.57 13.27
N TRP A 624 3.76 0.62 14.06
CA TRP A 624 3.66 0.78 15.51
C TRP A 624 5.01 0.68 16.23
N LEU A 625 5.99 0.01 15.63
CA LEU A 625 7.38 0.04 16.13
C LEU A 625 7.94 1.47 16.17
N GLU A 626 7.56 2.30 15.21
CA GLU A 626 7.97 3.70 15.11
C GLU A 626 7.01 4.63 15.87
N GLY A 627 5.72 4.32 15.85
CA GLY A 627 4.66 5.17 16.38
C GLY A 627 4.41 5.06 17.87
N TYR A 628 4.75 3.94 18.49
CA TYR A 628 4.48 3.74 19.92
C TYR A 628 5.18 4.79 20.79
N ARG A 629 4.39 5.37 21.70
CA ARG A 629 4.87 6.23 22.78
C ARG A 629 4.22 5.79 24.08
N GLU A 630 4.98 5.76 25.16
CA GLU A 630 4.43 5.49 26.48
C GLU A 630 3.35 6.55 26.83
N GLY A 631 2.21 6.08 27.30
CA GLY A 631 1.07 6.95 27.61
C GLY A 631 0.23 7.38 26.41
N ALA A 632 0.55 6.92 25.20
CA ALA A 632 -0.19 7.21 23.97
C ALA A 632 -0.80 5.95 23.31
N GLY A 633 -0.84 4.85 24.02
CA GLY A 633 -1.34 3.56 23.57
C GLY A 633 -0.60 2.44 24.27
N TRP A 634 -0.84 1.20 23.83
CA TRP A 634 -0.23 0.02 24.39
C TRP A 634 0.48 -0.82 23.35
N ALA A 635 1.57 -1.45 23.76
CA ALA A 635 2.36 -2.34 22.93
C ALA A 635 2.76 -3.59 23.70
N LEU A 636 2.91 -4.69 22.99
CA LEU A 636 3.65 -5.84 23.50
C LEU A 636 5.13 -5.49 23.39
N THR A 637 5.76 -5.19 24.50
CA THR A 637 7.13 -4.63 24.54
C THR A 637 8.23 -5.66 24.29
N GLU A 638 7.91 -6.94 24.36
CA GLU A 638 8.87 -8.00 24.01
C GLU A 638 9.16 -7.97 22.50
N LYS A 639 10.40 -7.64 22.17
CA LYS A 639 10.86 -7.56 20.76
C LYS A 639 11.50 -8.85 20.26
N ARG A 640 11.68 -9.85 21.13
CA ARG A 640 12.25 -11.12 20.73
C ARG A 640 11.26 -11.92 19.90
N THR A 641 11.79 -12.58 18.89
CA THR A 641 11.07 -13.59 18.13
C THR A 641 11.57 -14.96 18.54
N TYR A 642 10.70 -15.78 19.10
CA TYR A 642 11.04 -17.15 19.45
C TYR A 642 10.95 -18.05 18.24
N GLN A 643 11.82 -19.05 18.15
CA GLN A 643 11.78 -20.03 17.07
C GLN A 643 10.53 -20.92 17.12
N ASN A 644 10.02 -21.18 18.30
CA ASN A 644 8.78 -21.92 18.51
C ASN A 644 7.59 -20.96 18.50
N GLN A 645 6.78 -21.02 17.46
CA GLN A 645 5.63 -20.14 17.28
C GLN A 645 4.55 -20.33 18.36
N ASP A 646 4.29 -21.57 18.79
CA ASP A 646 3.30 -21.84 19.83
C ASP A 646 3.71 -21.20 21.17
N HIS A 647 4.99 -21.21 21.47
CA HIS A 647 5.54 -20.56 22.66
C HIS A 647 5.40 -19.03 22.56
N GLN A 648 5.70 -18.47 21.40
CA GLN A 648 5.50 -17.04 21.13
C GLN A 648 4.04 -16.64 21.30
N ASP A 649 3.12 -17.44 20.76
CA ASP A 649 1.68 -17.19 20.84
C ASP A 649 1.16 -17.25 22.28
N GLN A 650 1.61 -18.21 23.07
CA GLN A 650 1.26 -18.30 24.49
C GLN A 650 1.75 -17.08 25.28
N LEU A 651 2.98 -16.65 25.06
CA LEU A 651 3.55 -15.48 25.73
C LEU A 651 2.82 -14.20 25.34
N ASP A 652 2.59 -13.99 24.06
CA ASP A 652 1.91 -12.81 23.55
C ASP A 652 0.45 -12.74 24.04
N ALA A 653 -0.27 -13.87 24.03
CA ALA A 653 -1.62 -13.95 24.57
C ALA A 653 -1.67 -13.62 26.07
N ALA A 654 -0.77 -14.19 26.86
CA ALA A 654 -0.69 -13.89 28.29
C ALA A 654 -0.39 -12.42 28.55
N THR A 655 0.46 -11.81 27.74
CA THR A 655 0.78 -10.38 27.82
C THR A 655 -0.43 -9.52 27.50
N ILE A 656 -1.21 -9.88 26.47
CA ILE A 656 -2.47 -9.18 26.10
C ILE A 656 -3.45 -9.21 27.27
N TYR A 657 -3.70 -10.39 27.84
CA TYR A 657 -4.61 -10.52 28.99
C TYR A 657 -4.14 -9.71 30.21
N SER A 658 -2.86 -9.74 30.50
CA SER A 658 -2.29 -8.98 31.62
C SER A 658 -2.44 -7.47 31.43
N ILE A 659 -2.18 -6.95 30.25
CA ILE A 659 -2.34 -5.53 29.93
C ILE A 659 -3.82 -5.12 30.02
N LEU A 660 -4.73 -5.94 29.52
CA LEU A 660 -6.17 -5.68 29.63
C LEU A 660 -6.62 -5.63 31.10
N GLU A 661 -6.24 -6.65 31.90
CA GLU A 661 -6.68 -6.76 33.27
C GLU A 661 -6.08 -5.67 34.19
N ASN A 662 -4.81 -5.33 34.04
CA ASN A 662 -4.06 -4.52 34.98
C ASN A 662 -3.89 -3.06 34.56
N GLU A 663 -4.00 -2.74 33.27
CA GLU A 663 -3.73 -1.40 32.77
C GLU A 663 -4.95 -0.79 32.06
N ILE A 664 -5.47 -1.42 31.01
CA ILE A 664 -6.48 -0.85 30.14
C ILE A 664 -7.83 -0.72 30.84
N LEU A 665 -8.37 -1.82 31.34
CA LEU A 665 -9.69 -1.82 31.98
C LEU A 665 -9.76 -0.94 33.22
N PRO A 666 -8.79 -1.01 34.16
CA PRO A 666 -8.78 -0.12 35.31
C PRO A 666 -8.71 1.37 34.94
N LEU A 667 -7.90 1.72 33.93
CA LEU A 667 -7.79 3.11 33.47
C LEU A 667 -9.07 3.63 32.84
N TYR A 668 -9.68 2.82 31.94
CA TYR A 668 -10.92 3.22 31.27
C TYR A 668 -12.07 3.43 32.24
N TYR A 669 -12.18 2.61 33.30
CA TYR A 669 -13.26 2.67 34.27
C TYR A 669 -12.98 3.54 35.51
N ALA A 670 -11.82 4.18 35.57
CA ALA A 670 -11.50 5.18 36.61
C ALA A 670 -12.26 6.48 36.35
N ARG A 671 -13.56 6.47 36.68
CA ARG A 671 -14.46 7.58 36.39
C ARG A 671 -14.34 8.68 37.44
N ASN A 672 -14.28 9.94 36.99
CA ASN A 672 -14.40 11.12 37.86
C ASN A 672 -15.89 11.44 38.17
N ARG A 673 -16.10 12.51 38.91
CA ARG A 673 -17.45 12.94 39.29
C ARG A 673 -18.36 13.34 38.12
N LYS A 674 -17.74 13.65 36.94
CA LYS A 674 -18.47 14.01 35.72
C LYS A 674 -18.76 12.79 34.84
N GLY A 675 -18.29 11.58 35.23
CA GLY A 675 -18.60 10.33 34.56
C GLY A 675 -17.65 9.93 33.44
N TYR A 676 -16.49 10.57 33.31
CA TYR A 676 -15.46 10.17 32.31
C TYR A 676 -14.13 9.85 33.00
N SER A 677 -13.25 9.14 32.25
CA SER A 677 -11.88 8.84 32.71
C SER A 677 -10.92 9.91 32.24
N GLU A 678 -10.37 10.67 33.16
CA GLU A 678 -9.34 11.70 32.87
C GLU A 678 -8.07 11.07 32.31
N GLY A 679 -7.66 9.91 32.84
CA GLY A 679 -6.50 9.17 32.36
C GLY A 679 -6.69 8.64 30.94
N TRP A 680 -7.90 8.21 30.60
CA TRP A 680 -8.22 7.77 29.24
C TRP A 680 -8.18 8.92 28.25
N VAL A 681 -8.80 10.06 28.59
CA VAL A 681 -8.77 11.26 27.76
C VAL A 681 -7.33 11.76 27.55
N LYS A 682 -6.49 11.70 28.58
CA LYS A 682 -5.08 12.04 28.48
C LYS A 682 -4.35 11.13 27.49
N THR A 683 -4.63 9.83 27.53
CA THR A 683 -4.06 8.86 26.57
C THR A 683 -4.51 9.19 25.15
N ILE A 684 -5.77 9.53 24.92
CA ILE A 684 -6.28 9.97 23.62
C ILE A 684 -5.54 11.22 23.13
N LYS A 685 -5.42 12.24 23.98
CA LYS A 685 -4.71 13.48 23.64
C LYS A 685 -3.24 13.24 23.31
N ASN A 686 -2.56 12.41 24.08
CA ASN A 686 -1.17 12.02 23.81
C ASN A 686 -1.05 11.32 22.46
N SER A 687 -1.93 10.37 22.17
CA SER A 687 -1.97 9.65 20.89
C SER A 687 -2.14 10.63 19.72
N ILE A 688 -3.08 11.54 19.80
CA ILE A 688 -3.33 12.53 18.74
C ILE A 688 -2.17 13.51 18.60
N ALA A 689 -1.65 14.08 19.68
CA ALA A 689 -0.59 15.07 19.62
C ALA A 689 0.77 14.50 19.21
N GLN A 690 1.13 13.34 19.77
CA GLN A 690 2.49 12.79 19.65
C GLN A 690 2.66 11.84 18.46
N VAL A 691 1.58 11.23 17.99
CA VAL A 691 1.64 10.15 16.99
C VAL A 691 1.02 10.56 15.66
N ALA A 692 -0.18 11.13 15.65
CA ALA A 692 -0.94 11.42 14.43
C ALA A 692 -0.17 12.25 13.37
N PRO A 693 0.60 13.30 13.73
CA PRO A 693 1.31 14.12 12.73
C PRO A 693 2.27 13.34 11.83
N HIS A 694 2.79 12.22 12.32
CA HIS A 694 3.78 11.40 11.63
C HIS A 694 3.18 10.41 10.63
N TYR A 695 1.84 10.19 10.66
CA TYR A 695 1.18 9.12 9.90
C TYR A 695 0.05 9.63 9.01
N THR A 696 0.08 10.89 8.63
CA THR A 696 -0.80 11.43 7.59
C THR A 696 -0.28 11.06 6.20
N MET A 697 -1.17 10.90 5.24
CA MET A 697 -0.77 10.67 3.84
C MET A 697 -0.02 11.88 3.26
N LYS A 698 -0.28 13.08 3.78
CA LYS A 698 0.48 14.28 3.44
C LYS A 698 1.98 14.10 3.75
N ARG A 699 2.31 13.61 4.94
CA ARG A 699 3.70 13.31 5.32
C ARG A 699 4.28 12.23 4.40
N GLN A 700 3.54 11.16 4.09
CA GLN A 700 4.00 10.10 3.20
C GLN A 700 4.32 10.64 1.80
N LEU A 701 3.41 11.42 1.23
CA LEU A 701 3.60 12.02 -0.10
C LEU A 701 4.84 12.93 -0.12
N ASP A 702 5.00 13.80 0.87
CA ASP A 702 6.15 14.68 0.99
C ASP A 702 7.47 13.91 1.15
N ASP A 703 7.46 12.79 1.87
CA ASP A 703 8.63 11.90 2.01
C ASP A 703 9.02 11.26 0.66
N TYR A 704 8.06 10.82 -0.15
CA TYR A 704 8.34 10.30 -1.49
C TYR A 704 8.98 11.36 -2.38
N TYR A 705 8.51 12.60 -2.34
CA TYR A 705 9.14 13.70 -3.07
C TYR A 705 10.55 14.00 -2.57
N ALA A 706 10.73 14.09 -1.27
CA ALA A 706 12.03 14.42 -0.68
C ALA A 706 13.07 13.31 -0.86
N LYS A 707 12.67 12.05 -0.72
CA LYS A 707 13.60 10.92 -0.74
C LYS A 707 13.85 10.35 -2.15
N PHE A 708 12.86 10.41 -3.05
CA PHE A 708 12.91 9.71 -4.33
C PHE A 708 12.55 10.57 -5.54
N TYR A 709 11.34 11.08 -5.65
CA TYR A 709 10.86 11.68 -6.90
C TYR A 709 11.71 12.86 -7.39
N THR A 710 12.09 13.77 -6.50
CA THR A 710 12.84 14.97 -6.88
C THR A 710 14.23 14.61 -7.43
N LYS A 711 14.95 13.71 -6.78
CA LYS A 711 16.27 13.28 -7.25
C LYS A 711 16.20 12.45 -8.53
N GLU A 712 15.17 11.59 -8.67
CA GLU A 712 14.97 10.80 -9.90
C GLU A 712 14.63 11.68 -11.10
N ALA A 713 13.73 12.62 -10.93
CA ALA A 713 13.38 13.58 -12.00
C ALA A 713 14.58 14.41 -12.44
N LYS A 714 15.40 14.86 -11.48
CA LYS A 714 16.66 15.56 -11.78
C LYS A 714 17.61 14.68 -12.57
N ARG A 715 17.81 13.45 -12.12
CA ARG A 715 18.68 12.47 -12.79
C ARG A 715 18.23 12.15 -14.19
N PHE A 716 16.94 11.92 -14.36
CA PHE A 716 16.35 11.67 -15.68
C PHE A 716 16.62 12.82 -16.66
N LYS A 717 16.41 14.07 -16.24
CA LYS A 717 16.70 15.24 -17.07
C LYS A 717 18.16 15.33 -17.46
N GLU A 718 19.07 14.99 -16.56
CA GLU A 718 20.51 14.96 -16.84
C GLU A 718 20.88 13.89 -17.89
N LEU A 719 20.25 12.72 -17.81
CA LEU A 719 20.54 11.60 -18.71
C LEU A 719 19.96 11.77 -20.12
N VAL A 720 18.81 12.43 -20.26
CA VAL A 720 18.21 12.67 -21.58
C VAL A 720 18.74 13.93 -22.28
N ALA A 721 19.43 14.80 -21.56
CA ALA A 721 19.97 16.02 -22.12
C ALA A 721 21.05 15.73 -23.19
N ASN A 722 21.15 16.63 -24.19
CA ASN A 722 22.17 16.55 -25.23
C ASN A 722 22.16 15.21 -26.00
N ASP A 723 21.00 14.78 -26.41
CA ASP A 723 20.82 13.51 -27.14
C ASP A 723 21.36 12.30 -26.33
N TYR A 724 20.97 12.22 -25.05
CA TYR A 724 21.39 11.15 -24.12
C TYR A 724 22.89 11.02 -23.90
N ALA A 725 23.66 12.09 -24.04
CA ALA A 725 25.12 12.06 -23.97
C ALA A 725 25.63 11.39 -22.69
N LYS A 726 25.07 11.74 -21.54
CA LYS A 726 25.49 11.16 -20.25
C LYS A 726 25.10 9.69 -20.11
N ALA A 727 23.95 9.28 -20.59
CA ALA A 727 23.53 7.88 -20.59
C ALA A 727 24.43 7.03 -21.49
N LYS A 728 24.80 7.55 -22.67
CA LYS A 728 25.72 6.90 -23.59
C LYS A 728 27.13 6.75 -23.01
N GLU A 729 27.62 7.81 -22.36
CA GLU A 729 28.93 7.80 -21.68
C GLU A 729 28.96 6.78 -20.53
N LEU A 730 27.95 6.76 -19.69
CA LEU A 730 27.86 5.82 -18.56
C LEU A 730 27.74 4.37 -19.02
N ALA A 731 26.93 4.10 -20.05
CA ALA A 731 26.82 2.75 -20.63
C ALA A 731 28.15 2.28 -21.22
N ALA A 732 28.85 3.13 -21.95
CA ALA A 732 30.19 2.81 -22.50
C ALA A 732 31.22 2.57 -21.40
N TRP A 733 31.17 3.35 -20.32
CA TRP A 733 32.04 3.16 -19.15
C TRP A 733 31.76 1.79 -18.47
N LYS A 734 30.51 1.41 -18.29
CA LYS A 734 30.13 0.11 -17.71
C LYS A 734 30.60 -1.06 -18.58
N GLU A 735 30.44 -0.95 -19.90
CA GLU A 735 30.92 -1.95 -20.85
C GLU A 735 32.44 -2.14 -20.75
N ARG A 736 33.21 -1.06 -20.78
CA ARG A 736 34.66 -1.09 -20.64
C ARG A 736 35.11 -1.69 -19.30
N VAL A 737 34.47 -1.32 -18.21
CA VAL A 737 34.79 -1.91 -16.89
C VAL A 737 34.50 -3.40 -16.87
N ALA A 738 33.36 -3.83 -17.41
CA ALA A 738 32.98 -5.25 -17.46
C ALA A 738 33.98 -6.07 -18.26
N GLU A 739 34.47 -5.56 -19.40
CA GLU A 739 35.48 -6.25 -20.24
C GLU A 739 36.82 -6.42 -19.54
N LEU A 740 37.27 -5.45 -18.77
CA LEU A 740 38.60 -5.42 -18.17
C LEU A 740 38.64 -5.86 -16.71
N TRP A 741 37.49 -5.96 -16.02
CA TRP A 741 37.43 -6.19 -14.58
C TRP A 741 38.19 -7.41 -14.11
N ASP A 742 38.01 -8.53 -14.76
CA ASP A 742 38.66 -9.79 -14.39
C ASP A 742 40.18 -9.82 -14.73
N SER A 743 40.65 -8.88 -15.54
CA SER A 743 42.05 -8.75 -15.88
C SER A 743 42.88 -7.96 -14.86
N ILE A 744 42.22 -7.26 -13.93
CA ILE A 744 42.88 -6.49 -12.86
C ILE A 744 43.75 -7.42 -12.01
N GLU A 745 45.01 -7.05 -11.79
CA GLU A 745 45.99 -7.82 -11.02
C GLU A 745 46.39 -7.12 -9.73
N ILE A 746 46.44 -7.88 -8.64
CA ILE A 746 47.06 -7.47 -7.38
C ILE A 746 48.56 -7.77 -7.51
N VAL A 747 49.38 -6.72 -7.66
CA VAL A 747 50.82 -6.85 -7.90
C VAL A 747 51.58 -7.13 -6.61
N SER A 748 51.24 -6.39 -5.54
CA SER A 748 51.89 -6.57 -4.23
C SER A 748 50.98 -6.12 -3.10
N CYS A 749 51.26 -6.65 -1.91
CA CYS A 749 50.64 -6.28 -0.66
C CYS A 749 51.70 -6.14 0.43
N GLU A 750 51.67 -5.01 1.12
CA GLU A 750 52.51 -4.76 2.31
C GLU A 750 51.60 -4.47 3.49
N LYS A 751 51.75 -5.27 4.57
CA LYS A 751 51.04 -5.12 5.82
C LYS A 751 52.04 -5.06 6.97
N THR A 752 51.74 -4.30 8.02
CA THR A 752 52.50 -4.36 9.27
C THR A 752 52.50 -5.81 9.80
N GLU A 753 53.60 -6.22 10.41
CA GLU A 753 53.80 -7.62 10.85
C GLU A 753 52.73 -8.11 11.85
N GLU A 754 52.34 -7.22 12.78
CA GLU A 754 51.27 -7.54 13.73
C GLU A 754 49.91 -7.79 13.04
N LEU A 755 49.58 -6.98 12.06
CA LEU A 755 48.34 -7.19 11.30
C LEU A 755 48.43 -8.46 10.46
N ALA A 756 49.53 -8.74 9.85
CA ALA A 756 49.76 -9.97 9.09
C ALA A 756 49.66 -11.23 9.95
N SER A 757 50.06 -11.16 11.21
CA SER A 757 49.94 -12.26 12.18
C SER A 757 48.54 -12.36 12.83
N GLY A 758 47.66 -11.36 12.62
CA GLY A 758 46.34 -11.31 13.21
C GLY A 758 46.29 -10.88 14.68
N ASN A 759 47.40 -10.33 15.25
CA ASN A 759 47.52 -9.87 16.62
C ASN A 759 47.69 -8.36 16.66
N ILE A 760 46.61 -7.63 16.77
CA ILE A 760 46.62 -6.17 16.81
C ILE A 760 46.13 -5.66 18.17
N GLU A 761 46.57 -4.46 18.51
CA GLU A 761 46.21 -3.76 19.76
C GLU A 761 45.18 -2.67 19.48
N SER A 762 44.18 -2.55 20.34
CA SER A 762 43.19 -1.48 20.23
C SER A 762 43.85 -0.09 20.35
N GLY A 763 43.44 0.84 19.51
CA GLY A 763 43.94 2.21 19.48
C GLY A 763 45.30 2.41 18.80
N LYS A 764 45.97 1.33 18.37
CA LYS A 764 47.19 1.39 17.57
C LYS A 764 46.85 1.47 16.09
N GLU A 765 47.62 2.23 15.33
CA GLU A 765 47.45 2.39 13.89
C GLU A 765 48.32 1.38 13.12
N TYR A 766 47.74 0.76 12.12
CA TYR A 766 48.38 -0.23 11.25
C TYR A 766 48.27 0.25 9.80
N ILE A 767 49.30 0.12 9.01
CA ILE A 767 49.37 0.57 7.64
C ILE A 767 49.27 -0.65 6.71
N ILE A 768 48.38 -0.56 5.74
CA ILE A 768 48.20 -1.55 4.66
C ILE A 768 48.40 -0.84 3.33
N THR A 769 49.21 -1.45 2.47
CA THR A 769 49.49 -0.90 1.13
C THR A 769 49.30 -2.00 0.09
N TYR A 770 48.50 -1.75 -0.94
CA TYR A 770 48.34 -2.62 -2.13
C TYR A 770 48.80 -1.89 -3.38
N VAL A 771 49.47 -2.60 -4.23
CA VAL A 771 49.77 -2.14 -5.63
C VAL A 771 48.89 -2.95 -6.58
N ILE A 772 48.10 -2.25 -7.35
CA ILE A 772 47.12 -2.82 -8.29
C ILE A 772 47.47 -2.39 -9.70
N ASP A 773 47.50 -3.34 -10.65
CA ASP A 773 47.49 -3.05 -12.07
C ASP A 773 46.06 -2.95 -12.58
N GLU A 774 45.59 -1.75 -12.82
CA GLU A 774 44.23 -1.44 -13.25
C GLU A 774 43.96 -1.68 -14.74
N LYS A 775 44.93 -2.11 -15.49
CA LYS A 775 44.81 -2.44 -16.92
C LYS A 775 44.18 -1.34 -17.79
N GLY A 776 44.40 -0.11 -17.41
CA GLY A 776 43.91 1.05 -18.18
C GLY A 776 42.50 1.49 -17.81
N LEU A 777 41.95 1.06 -16.64
CA LEU A 777 40.67 1.54 -16.13
C LEU A 777 40.79 2.92 -15.44
N ASP A 778 41.99 3.39 -15.25
CA ASP A 778 42.30 4.67 -14.61
C ASP A 778 41.67 4.80 -13.21
N ASP A 779 40.99 5.88 -12.91
CA ASP A 779 40.36 6.11 -11.59
C ASP A 779 39.03 5.31 -11.38
N ALA A 780 38.72 4.34 -12.23
CA ALA A 780 37.47 3.57 -12.15
C ALA A 780 37.46 2.49 -11.05
N VAL A 781 38.62 2.25 -10.38
CA VAL A 781 38.73 1.23 -9.34
C VAL A 781 38.82 1.88 -7.96
N GLY A 782 37.99 1.42 -7.06
CA GLY A 782 38.07 1.71 -5.64
C GLY A 782 38.43 0.47 -4.84
N ILE A 783 39.16 0.64 -3.74
CA ILE A 783 39.46 -0.43 -2.79
C ILE A 783 39.12 0.08 -1.39
N GLU A 784 38.57 -0.81 -0.58
CA GLU A 784 38.28 -0.53 0.82
C GLU A 784 38.57 -1.72 1.71
N LEU A 785 38.92 -1.43 2.94
CA LEU A 785 39.05 -2.40 4.00
C LEU A 785 37.74 -2.53 4.73
N VAL A 786 37.23 -3.76 4.83
CA VAL A 786 35.96 -4.06 5.52
C VAL A 786 36.27 -4.87 6.76
N THR A 787 35.86 -4.38 7.92
CA THR A 787 35.96 -5.07 9.18
C THR A 787 34.57 -5.52 9.62
N THR A 788 34.43 -6.78 10.03
CA THR A 788 33.19 -7.36 10.48
C THR A 788 33.33 -7.98 11.88
N PHE A 789 32.22 -8.19 12.52
CA PHE A 789 32.11 -8.91 13.79
C PHE A 789 30.90 -9.87 13.73
N THR A 790 30.94 -10.93 14.50
CA THR A 790 29.82 -11.84 14.65
C THR A 790 29.01 -11.47 15.89
N ASN A 791 27.72 -11.24 15.73
CA ASN A 791 26.83 -10.91 16.85
C ASN A 791 26.49 -12.16 17.70
N ALA A 792 25.73 -11.96 18.79
CA ALA A 792 25.31 -13.03 19.68
C ALA A 792 24.45 -14.12 19.01
N GLU A 793 23.83 -13.82 17.86
CA GLU A 793 23.02 -14.75 17.08
C GLU A 793 23.83 -15.52 16.04
N GLY A 794 25.15 -15.29 15.97
CA GLY A 794 26.05 -15.94 15.01
C GLY A 794 26.04 -15.29 13.62
N LYS A 795 25.42 -14.13 13.49
CA LYS A 795 25.34 -13.38 12.23
C LYS A 795 26.48 -12.37 12.11
N GLU A 796 27.06 -12.28 10.92
CA GLU A 796 28.13 -11.36 10.61
C GLU A 796 27.59 -9.97 10.24
N HIS A 797 28.16 -8.93 10.85
CA HIS A 797 27.81 -7.53 10.64
C HIS A 797 29.05 -6.69 10.37
N ILE A 798 28.88 -5.61 9.62
CA ILE A 798 29.92 -4.63 9.40
C ILE A 798 30.21 -3.89 10.71
N TYR A 799 31.50 -3.82 11.07
CA TYR A 799 32.02 -2.94 12.10
C TYR A 799 32.47 -1.61 11.52
N SER A 800 33.30 -1.66 10.46
CA SER A 800 33.77 -0.48 9.74
C SER A 800 34.04 -0.78 8.27
N VAL A 801 33.94 0.26 7.44
CA VAL A 801 34.38 0.26 6.04
C VAL A 801 35.29 1.47 5.86
N GLU A 802 36.55 1.19 5.51
CA GLU A 802 37.59 2.22 5.42
C GLU A 802 38.10 2.27 3.97
N PRO A 803 37.85 3.39 3.23
CA PRO A 803 38.38 3.52 1.87
C PRO A 803 39.91 3.60 1.88
N MET A 804 40.55 2.96 0.90
CA MET A 804 41.99 3.08 0.68
C MET A 804 42.28 4.23 -0.26
N GLU A 805 43.22 5.08 0.11
CA GLU A 805 43.62 6.24 -0.69
C GLU A 805 44.69 5.87 -1.71
N VAL A 806 44.65 6.47 -2.91
CA VAL A 806 45.68 6.32 -3.92
C VAL A 806 46.82 7.29 -3.56
N ILE A 807 47.96 6.73 -3.14
CA ILE A 807 49.12 7.53 -2.74
C ILE A 807 50.16 7.64 -3.87
N LYS A 808 50.10 6.80 -4.90
CA LYS A 808 51.02 6.84 -6.03
C LYS A 808 50.36 6.25 -7.27
N LYS A 809 50.70 6.81 -8.44
CA LYS A 809 50.28 6.32 -9.77
C LYS A 809 51.53 6.26 -10.68
N GLU A 810 51.72 5.08 -11.32
CA GLU A 810 52.81 4.88 -12.28
C GLU A 810 52.27 4.06 -13.49
N GLY A 811 51.78 4.76 -14.50
CA GLY A 811 51.09 4.11 -15.62
C GLY A 811 49.79 3.46 -15.12
N ASN A 812 49.67 2.13 -15.37
CA ASN A 812 48.49 1.36 -14.89
C ASN A 812 48.62 0.87 -13.45
N LEU A 813 49.78 1.14 -12.78
CA LEU A 813 50.01 0.74 -11.40
C LEU A 813 49.58 1.83 -10.44
N TYR A 814 48.61 1.45 -9.61
CA TYR A 814 48.04 2.32 -8.57
C TYR A 814 48.41 1.76 -7.20
N THR A 815 48.99 2.58 -6.34
CA THR A 815 49.31 2.23 -4.95
C THR A 815 48.23 2.76 -4.04
N PHE A 816 47.51 1.87 -3.42
CA PHE A 816 46.43 2.15 -2.45
C PHE A 816 46.96 1.95 -1.03
N GLN A 817 46.62 2.85 -0.11
CA GLN A 817 47.02 2.75 1.29
C GLN A 817 45.85 3.10 2.21
N VAL A 818 45.78 2.42 3.33
CA VAL A 818 44.88 2.76 4.45
C VAL A 818 45.61 2.65 5.78
N LYS A 819 45.22 3.51 6.69
CA LYS A 819 45.62 3.45 8.10
C LYS A 819 44.48 2.86 8.89
N HIS A 820 44.64 1.65 9.39
CA HIS A 820 43.63 0.92 10.12
C HIS A 820 43.83 0.94 11.60
N SER A 821 42.80 1.21 12.36
CA SER A 821 42.79 1.17 13.84
C SER A 821 41.44 0.73 14.37
N LEU A 822 41.45 -0.17 15.32
CA LEU A 822 40.27 -0.59 16.05
C LEU A 822 40.24 0.01 17.46
N SER A 823 39.13 0.63 17.83
CA SER A 823 38.97 1.24 19.15
C SER A 823 38.56 0.22 20.23
N ASN A 824 37.89 -0.85 19.83
CA ASN A 824 37.37 -1.87 20.72
C ASN A 824 38.19 -3.17 20.67
N SER A 825 38.34 -3.81 21.80
CA SER A 825 38.91 -5.17 21.86
C SER A 825 37.83 -6.20 21.53
N GLY A 826 38.19 -7.27 20.85
CA GLY A 826 37.30 -8.34 20.47
C GLY A 826 37.84 -9.19 19.33
N SER A 827 37.01 -10.06 18.79
CA SER A 827 37.31 -10.86 17.59
C SER A 827 36.63 -10.25 16.38
N PHE A 828 37.46 -9.83 15.42
CA PHE A 828 37.02 -9.22 14.18
C PHE A 828 37.53 -10.01 12.99
N LYS A 829 36.87 -9.89 11.85
CA LYS A 829 37.35 -10.35 10.56
C LYS A 829 37.65 -9.16 9.66
N VAL A 830 38.70 -9.26 8.91
CA VAL A 830 39.16 -8.19 8.00
C VAL A 830 39.31 -8.75 6.60
N ALA A 831 38.76 -8.06 5.61
CA ALA A 831 38.96 -8.39 4.19
C ALA A 831 38.96 -7.09 3.37
N TYR A 832 39.43 -7.19 2.14
CA TYR A 832 39.49 -6.08 1.21
C TYR A 832 38.52 -6.29 0.07
N ARG A 833 37.90 -5.20 -0.36
CA ARG A 833 36.90 -5.24 -1.43
C ARG A 833 37.29 -4.23 -2.50
N MET A 834 37.41 -4.73 -3.73
CA MET A 834 37.59 -3.93 -4.91
C MET A 834 36.24 -3.73 -5.59
N PHE A 835 35.94 -2.51 -6.03
CA PHE A 835 34.66 -2.15 -6.63
C PHE A 835 34.82 -1.08 -7.71
N PRO A 836 33.93 -1.05 -8.74
CA PRO A 836 33.93 0.02 -9.73
C PRO A 836 33.49 1.34 -9.09
N LYS A 837 34.19 2.41 -9.42
CA LYS A 837 33.97 3.74 -8.89
C LYS A 837 33.68 4.74 -10.00
N ASN A 838 32.52 5.39 -9.93
CA ASN A 838 32.14 6.45 -10.83
C ASN A 838 31.19 7.42 -10.09
N VAL A 839 31.46 8.72 -10.18
CA VAL A 839 30.67 9.77 -9.53
C VAL A 839 29.24 9.87 -10.07
N ASP A 840 29.03 9.34 -11.26
CA ASP A 840 27.72 9.33 -11.93
C ASP A 840 26.87 8.11 -11.60
N LEU A 841 27.36 7.17 -10.80
CA LEU A 841 26.54 6.08 -10.26
C LEU A 841 25.69 6.60 -9.09
N PRO A 842 24.36 6.51 -9.17
CA PRO A 842 23.49 6.91 -8.06
C PRO A 842 23.73 6.09 -6.79
N HIS A 843 23.95 4.80 -6.98
CA HIS A 843 24.28 3.84 -5.92
C HIS A 843 25.39 2.90 -6.38
N ARG A 844 26.24 2.46 -5.47
CA ARG A 844 27.30 1.50 -5.76
C ARG A 844 26.74 0.17 -6.27
N GLN A 845 25.58 -0.23 -5.75
CA GLN A 845 24.87 -1.45 -6.15
C GLN A 845 24.32 -1.39 -7.59
N ASP A 846 24.25 -0.24 -8.22
CA ASP A 846 23.83 -0.13 -9.63
C ASP A 846 24.78 -0.82 -10.60
N PHE A 847 25.97 -1.14 -10.14
CA PHE A 847 26.99 -1.86 -10.93
C PHE A 847 27.84 -2.76 -10.03
N CYS A 848 27.33 -3.98 -9.75
CA CYS A 848 27.89 -4.92 -8.79
C CYS A 848 29.03 -5.78 -9.31
N TYR A 849 30.08 -5.19 -9.86
CA TYR A 849 31.34 -5.87 -10.13
C TYR A 849 32.23 -5.76 -8.90
N VAL A 850 32.04 -6.68 -7.95
CA VAL A 850 32.77 -6.66 -6.67
C VAL A 850 33.71 -7.85 -6.62
N ARG A 851 34.95 -7.61 -6.17
CA ARG A 851 35.97 -8.65 -5.96
C ARG A 851 36.53 -8.55 -4.55
N TRP A 852 36.32 -9.61 -3.78
CA TRP A 852 36.88 -9.74 -2.44
C TRP A 852 38.25 -10.42 -2.47
N PHE A 853 39.16 -9.95 -1.62
CA PHE A 853 40.51 -10.49 -1.50
C PHE A 853 41.09 -10.24 -0.09
N ASN A 854 42.24 -10.87 0.19
CA ASN A 854 42.91 -10.69 1.48
C ASN A 854 44.46 -10.65 1.30
#